data_b2dfe7fc800184ac8e2eb18f33fe6403
#
_entry.id   b2dfe7fc800184ac8e2eb18f33fe6403
#
_cell.length_a   1.000
_cell.length_b   1.000
_cell.length_c   1.000
_cell.angle_alpha   90.00
_cell.angle_beta   90.00
_cell.angle_gamma   90.00
#
_symmetry.space_group_name_H-M   'P 1'
#
loop_
_entity.id
_entity.type
_entity.pdbx_description
1 polymer ?
#
loop_
_entity_poly.entity_id
_entity_poly.type
_entity_poly.pdbx_seq_one_letter_code
_entity_poly.pdbx_strand_id
1 'polypeptide(L)'
;VPLTHPGRDKVRGRIWRVVYKGEGRSGPAFSPSPDLRASGAAELIAAFDHPVLGVRMRAGDELVDRIGRPAVEPLRAAFRAGSPLTRAHALWALYRLDSVEDREVAAAAGDTDRLVRTHAMRVLAELSRWDDSLRSLAVRGLADSDPFVARAASGAIGKHPRQDEVGLLLALGRRTPEADVHLRHAVRLALLELIKTPGTLARWAAAGATDEDFAVMSTIALALPNDEAGAFIIDYLRKHQVAPEVMGPLLTHAAKHLPKDVDVSALAEIAQKEVAGDLDLQLDLLNALRIGSSNRAQAEPASIKEWGERLARRLLASVAGGENDWAAFGKDGLRARPWRLEPRESADNAGRRKRPFLSSLPLGEREIGTLRSRPFTIPPRLSFYLCGHLGYPEPVLPPANKIQLRIAGTNEVVAEAVAPRNDVAQRVAWDLTAHVGRRGVLEVIDGLDLDAFAWIAVARFDPPVVAVPTLDLEVVGRRSIAAAQLAETFGLRDLAPAVRAIVVDELAEASVRAAAAQTLIAFHPNPRRSALIRIVADPKLSEVVREAILADAASADQPASKDLVGKVARELPARLQASLAEALAETNEGADLLITLSEVGSLAASHLQSAPIQAKLRSHGDGRFAARVEKLTGALPPLEEKTRQLIAARSQAFVHADAVASRGRLVFEKNCAGCHQIGGRGALVGPQLDGEGLRGAERVLEDILDPNRNVDPAFHATLLALRDGRVISGLVRREEGVNLVVVDRTGKETEVPSAEVEERRLTRLSPMPADFGVMIADRDLYDLVAFLLAAARDAPQASK
;
A
#
# COMPACT_ATOMS: atom_id res chain seq x y z
N VAL A 1 10.79 -18.28 -9.33
CA VAL A 1 11.72 -18.22 -8.18
C VAL A 1 12.60 -17.01 -8.38
N PRO A 2 12.64 -16.04 -7.43
CA PRO A 2 13.48 -14.85 -7.55
C PRO A 2 14.94 -15.20 -7.84
N LEU A 3 15.63 -14.34 -8.58
CA LEU A 3 17.04 -14.54 -8.93
C LEU A 3 17.96 -14.65 -7.70
N THR A 4 17.52 -14.09 -6.57
CA THR A 4 18.22 -14.02 -5.29
C THR A 4 17.91 -15.18 -4.34
N HIS A 5 17.00 -16.10 -4.69
CA HIS A 5 16.59 -17.19 -3.79
C HIS A 5 17.79 -18.09 -3.43
N PRO A 6 18.08 -18.33 -2.12
CA PRO A 6 19.26 -19.11 -1.69
C PRO A 6 19.27 -20.56 -2.16
N GLY A 7 18.09 -21.16 -2.39
CA GLY A 7 17.96 -22.50 -2.97
C GLY A 7 18.09 -22.57 -4.49
N ARG A 8 18.38 -21.43 -5.17
CA ARG A 8 18.61 -21.42 -6.61
C ARG A 8 20.04 -21.89 -6.92
N ASP A 9 20.12 -22.94 -7.73
CA ASP A 9 21.40 -23.36 -8.28
C ASP A 9 21.92 -22.26 -9.24
N LYS A 10 22.95 -21.54 -8.81
CA LYS A 10 23.56 -20.43 -9.58
C LYS A 10 24.66 -20.91 -10.54
N VAL A 11 25.04 -22.19 -10.45
CA VAL A 11 26.19 -22.75 -11.15
C VAL A 11 25.77 -23.76 -12.22
N ARG A 12 24.58 -24.36 -12.11
CA ARG A 12 24.12 -25.42 -13.02
C ARG A 12 22.73 -25.07 -13.56
N GLY A 13 22.59 -25.07 -14.88
CA GLY A 13 21.27 -25.07 -15.53
C GLY A 13 20.64 -26.45 -15.43
N ARG A 14 19.32 -26.50 -15.19
CA ARG A 14 18.53 -27.75 -15.23
C ARG A 14 17.43 -27.63 -16.26
N ILE A 15 17.32 -28.62 -17.11
CA ILE A 15 16.18 -28.77 -18.01
C ILE A 15 15.21 -29.76 -17.36
N TRP A 16 14.00 -29.28 -17.04
CA TRP A 16 12.95 -30.11 -16.48
C TRP A 16 12.03 -30.58 -17.61
N ARG A 17 11.78 -31.89 -17.66
CA ARG A 17 10.74 -32.45 -18.50
C ARG A 17 9.50 -32.70 -17.66
N VAL A 18 8.42 -31.98 -17.94
CA VAL A 18 7.11 -32.21 -17.33
C VAL A 18 6.33 -33.16 -18.25
N VAL A 19 5.93 -34.31 -17.73
CA VAL A 19 5.13 -35.30 -18.46
C VAL A 19 3.80 -35.45 -17.76
N TYR A 20 2.71 -35.19 -18.48
CA TYR A 20 1.37 -35.48 -17.98
C TYR A 20 1.17 -37.01 -17.97
N LYS A 21 0.89 -37.56 -16.80
CA LYS A 21 0.67 -39.03 -16.62
C LYS A 21 -0.80 -39.38 -16.44
N GLY A 22 -1.77 -38.62 -16.88
CA GLY A 22 -3.20 -38.78 -16.73
C GLY A 22 -3.65 -40.15 -16.19
N GLU A 23 -4.70 -40.21 -15.39
CA GLU A 23 -5.23 -41.49 -14.83
C GLU A 23 -5.62 -42.45 -15.95
N GLY A 24 -4.96 -43.59 -16.04
CA GLY A 24 -5.37 -44.78 -16.86
C GLY A 24 -5.14 -44.71 -18.37
N ARG A 25 -4.47 -43.68 -18.92
CA ARG A 25 -4.02 -43.69 -20.33
C ARG A 25 -2.49 -43.69 -20.41
N SER A 26 -1.92 -44.76 -20.92
CA SER A 26 -0.60 -44.72 -21.56
C SER A 26 -0.71 -43.69 -22.69
N GLY A 27 -0.19 -42.47 -22.45
CA GLY A 27 -0.06 -41.50 -23.52
C GLY A 27 0.76 -42.08 -24.66
N PRO A 28 0.61 -41.58 -25.89
CA PRO A 28 1.39 -42.11 -27.02
C PRO A 28 2.86 -42.15 -26.63
N ALA A 29 3.50 -43.28 -26.86
CA ALA A 29 4.91 -43.46 -26.59
C ALA A 29 5.67 -42.24 -27.16
N PHE A 30 6.53 -41.62 -26.37
CA PHE A 30 7.31 -40.48 -26.82
C PHE A 30 8.19 -40.95 -28.01
N SER A 31 7.80 -40.58 -29.22
CA SER A 31 8.67 -40.66 -30.36
C SER A 31 9.71 -39.53 -30.27
N PRO A 32 11.01 -39.85 -30.36
CA PRO A 32 12.03 -38.82 -30.49
C PRO A 32 11.66 -37.85 -31.62
N SER A 33 11.87 -36.56 -31.42
CA SER A 33 11.72 -35.59 -32.52
C SER A 33 12.57 -36.03 -33.71
N PRO A 34 12.01 -36.11 -34.94
CA PRO A 34 12.76 -36.49 -36.10
C PRO A 34 13.96 -35.56 -36.29
N ASP A 35 15.10 -36.11 -36.76
CA ASP A 35 16.21 -35.28 -37.17
C ASP A 35 15.90 -34.68 -38.54
N LEU A 36 15.54 -33.41 -38.57
CA LEU A 36 15.14 -32.69 -39.77
C LEU A 36 16.33 -32.12 -40.58
N ARG A 37 17.55 -32.24 -40.06
CA ARG A 37 18.74 -31.59 -40.66
C ARG A 37 19.11 -32.16 -42.02
N ALA A 38 18.82 -33.44 -42.30
CA ALA A 38 19.05 -34.07 -43.56
C ALA A 38 17.85 -34.09 -44.51
N SER A 39 16.67 -33.66 -44.03
CA SER A 39 15.42 -33.71 -44.77
C SER A 39 15.37 -32.70 -45.92
N GLY A 40 14.83 -33.14 -47.06
CA GLY A 40 14.54 -32.30 -48.22
C GLY A 40 13.31 -31.40 -48.01
N ALA A 41 13.08 -30.45 -48.93
CA ALA A 41 11.97 -29.51 -48.85
C ALA A 41 10.60 -30.20 -48.73
N ALA A 42 10.36 -31.29 -49.49
CA ALA A 42 9.09 -32.01 -49.44
C ALA A 42 8.84 -32.67 -48.08
N GLU A 43 9.85 -33.28 -47.48
CA GLU A 43 9.74 -33.92 -46.17
C GLU A 43 9.52 -32.89 -45.03
N LEU A 44 10.21 -31.75 -45.13
CA LEU A 44 10.06 -30.64 -44.21
C LEU A 44 8.64 -30.04 -44.30
N ILE A 45 8.11 -29.89 -45.50
CA ILE A 45 6.71 -29.41 -45.69
C ILE A 45 5.70 -30.43 -45.14
N ALA A 46 5.94 -31.76 -45.35
CA ALA A 46 5.09 -32.78 -44.75
C ALA A 46 5.10 -32.71 -43.20
N ALA A 47 6.22 -32.31 -42.61
CA ALA A 47 6.34 -32.12 -41.16
C ALA A 47 5.50 -30.93 -40.63
N PHE A 48 4.90 -30.07 -41.44
CA PHE A 48 3.96 -29.02 -41.02
C PHE A 48 2.64 -29.59 -40.45
N ASP A 49 2.31 -30.85 -40.77
CA ASP A 49 1.14 -31.53 -40.16
C ASP A 49 1.51 -32.35 -38.89
N HIS A 50 2.75 -32.29 -38.45
CA HIS A 50 3.15 -33.06 -37.28
C HIS A 50 2.40 -32.57 -36.02
N PRO A 51 1.92 -33.48 -35.13
CA PRO A 51 1.12 -33.09 -33.94
C PRO A 51 1.90 -32.21 -32.96
N VAL A 52 3.22 -32.35 -32.90
CA VAL A 52 4.07 -31.57 -31.97
C VAL A 52 4.47 -30.24 -32.62
N LEU A 53 4.08 -29.14 -32.03
CA LEU A 53 4.35 -27.77 -32.49
C LEU A 53 5.85 -27.55 -32.74
N GLY A 54 6.73 -28.02 -31.83
CA GLY A 54 8.18 -27.85 -31.96
C GLY A 54 8.76 -28.49 -33.20
N VAL A 55 8.20 -29.60 -33.71
CA VAL A 55 8.60 -30.21 -34.95
C VAL A 55 8.20 -29.33 -36.15
N ARG A 56 6.95 -28.84 -36.15
CA ARG A 56 6.48 -27.91 -37.20
C ARG A 56 7.33 -26.65 -37.30
N MET A 57 7.65 -26.06 -36.13
CA MET A 57 8.50 -24.86 -36.08
C MET A 57 9.90 -25.13 -36.62
N ARG A 58 10.55 -26.22 -36.19
CA ARG A 58 11.90 -26.61 -36.68
C ARG A 58 11.87 -26.90 -38.16
N ALA A 59 10.82 -27.55 -38.69
CA ALA A 59 10.71 -27.78 -40.14
C ALA A 59 10.63 -26.44 -40.90
N GLY A 60 9.92 -25.45 -40.36
CA GLY A 60 9.89 -24.10 -40.90
C GLY A 60 11.26 -23.41 -40.86
N ASP A 61 12.00 -23.57 -39.75
CA ASP A 61 13.36 -23.02 -39.62
C ASP A 61 14.32 -23.64 -40.64
N GLU A 62 14.30 -24.97 -40.79
CA GLU A 62 15.14 -25.66 -41.80
C GLU A 62 14.79 -25.23 -43.25
N LEU A 63 13.49 -25.05 -43.55
CA LEU A 63 13.05 -24.55 -44.86
C LEU A 63 13.58 -23.13 -45.15
N VAL A 64 13.54 -22.27 -44.16
CA VAL A 64 13.95 -20.87 -44.31
C VAL A 64 15.48 -20.75 -44.28
N ASP A 65 16.13 -21.29 -43.24
CA ASP A 65 17.54 -20.99 -42.95
C ASP A 65 18.52 -21.88 -43.74
N ARG A 66 18.11 -23.13 -44.06
CA ARG A 66 18.96 -24.07 -44.76
C ARG A 66 18.62 -24.24 -46.25
N ILE A 67 17.34 -24.49 -46.58
CA ILE A 67 16.89 -24.66 -47.96
C ILE A 67 16.86 -23.31 -48.68
N GLY A 68 16.28 -22.29 -48.03
CA GLY A 68 16.20 -20.94 -48.55
C GLY A 68 15.28 -20.78 -49.75
N ARG A 69 15.64 -19.96 -50.72
CA ARG A 69 14.83 -19.66 -51.94
C ARG A 69 14.34 -20.87 -52.73
N PRO A 70 15.08 -22.01 -52.87
CA PRO A 70 14.55 -23.21 -53.53
C PRO A 70 13.26 -23.78 -52.90
N ALA A 71 12.96 -23.43 -51.64
CA ALA A 71 11.70 -23.83 -50.95
C ALA A 71 10.48 -23.06 -51.43
N VAL A 72 10.62 -21.94 -52.12
CA VAL A 72 9.50 -21.00 -52.40
C VAL A 72 8.38 -21.67 -53.22
N GLU A 73 8.70 -22.29 -54.36
CA GLU A 73 7.69 -22.94 -55.20
C GLU A 73 7.03 -24.16 -54.52
N PRO A 74 7.79 -25.08 -53.86
CA PRO A 74 7.19 -26.11 -53.01
C PRO A 74 6.27 -25.57 -51.90
N LEU A 75 6.63 -24.47 -51.22
CA LEU A 75 5.82 -23.81 -50.22
C LEU A 75 4.53 -23.19 -50.80
N ARG A 76 4.60 -22.59 -51.99
CA ARG A 76 3.41 -22.09 -52.71
C ARG A 76 2.45 -23.23 -53.10
N ALA A 77 2.98 -24.36 -53.54
CA ALA A 77 2.17 -25.54 -53.81
C ALA A 77 1.49 -26.07 -52.56
N ALA A 78 2.24 -26.14 -51.44
CA ALA A 78 1.71 -26.58 -50.15
C ALA A 78 0.69 -25.60 -49.60
N PHE A 79 0.88 -24.29 -49.77
CA PHE A 79 -0.08 -23.27 -49.41
C PHE A 79 -1.43 -23.44 -50.18
N ARG A 80 -1.41 -23.80 -51.47
CA ARG A 80 -2.62 -23.98 -52.26
C ARG A 80 -3.41 -25.24 -51.92
N ALA A 81 -2.74 -26.34 -51.58
CA ALA A 81 -3.37 -27.66 -51.50
C ALA A 81 -3.21 -28.40 -50.15
N GLY A 82 -2.46 -27.83 -49.21
CA GLY A 82 -2.20 -28.43 -47.89
C GLY A 82 -3.36 -28.36 -46.90
N SER A 83 -3.19 -29.03 -45.78
CA SER A 83 -4.08 -28.88 -44.61
C SER A 83 -4.08 -27.45 -44.09
N PRO A 84 -5.03 -27.04 -43.22
CA PRO A 84 -4.97 -25.72 -42.59
C PRO A 84 -3.66 -25.42 -41.84
N LEU A 85 -3.09 -26.44 -41.15
CA LEU A 85 -1.78 -26.29 -40.50
C LEU A 85 -0.66 -26.04 -41.54
N THR A 86 -0.62 -26.88 -42.59
CA THR A 86 0.35 -26.73 -43.66
C THR A 86 0.24 -25.38 -44.34
N ARG A 87 -0.99 -24.91 -44.65
CA ARG A 87 -1.22 -23.57 -45.27
C ARG A 87 -0.70 -22.45 -44.40
N ALA A 88 -1.03 -22.49 -43.08
CA ALA A 88 -0.56 -21.50 -42.14
C ALA A 88 0.96 -21.45 -42.02
N HIS A 89 1.62 -22.60 -41.89
CA HIS A 89 3.08 -22.69 -41.82
C HIS A 89 3.78 -22.29 -43.12
N ALA A 90 3.21 -22.69 -44.26
CA ALA A 90 3.72 -22.28 -45.57
C ALA A 90 3.64 -20.75 -45.76
N LEU A 91 2.56 -20.12 -45.39
CA LEU A 91 2.42 -18.65 -45.42
C LEU A 91 3.50 -17.94 -44.59
N TRP A 92 3.76 -18.41 -43.35
CA TRP A 92 4.84 -17.88 -42.54
C TRP A 92 6.26 -18.14 -43.12
N ALA A 93 6.49 -19.31 -43.70
CA ALA A 93 7.78 -19.61 -44.33
C ALA A 93 8.01 -18.72 -45.57
N LEU A 94 6.99 -18.51 -46.42
CA LEU A 94 7.03 -17.56 -47.54
C LEU A 94 7.32 -16.13 -47.07
N TYR A 95 6.64 -15.67 -45.98
CA TYR A 95 6.92 -14.38 -45.38
C TYR A 95 8.39 -14.26 -44.92
N ARG A 96 8.89 -15.24 -44.20
CA ARG A 96 10.30 -15.24 -43.71
C ARG A 96 11.35 -15.31 -44.82
N LEU A 97 10.98 -15.87 -45.95
CA LEU A 97 11.82 -15.89 -47.16
C LEU A 97 11.71 -14.60 -48.01
N ASP A 98 11.00 -13.60 -47.52
CA ASP A 98 10.69 -12.36 -48.25
C ASP A 98 10.09 -12.65 -49.64
N SER A 99 9.22 -13.68 -49.72
CA SER A 99 8.67 -14.21 -50.97
C SER A 99 7.14 -14.32 -50.96
N VAL A 100 6.48 -13.83 -49.90
CA VAL A 100 5.01 -13.78 -49.82
C VAL A 100 4.48 -12.68 -50.74
N GLU A 101 3.48 -13.00 -51.55
CA GLU A 101 2.80 -12.06 -52.44
C GLU A 101 1.44 -11.66 -51.89
N ASP A 102 0.92 -10.49 -52.32
CA ASP A 102 -0.38 -9.97 -51.85
C ASP A 102 -1.53 -10.92 -52.17
N ARG A 103 -1.47 -11.62 -53.34
CA ARG A 103 -2.46 -12.64 -53.70
C ARG A 103 -2.51 -13.81 -52.69
N GLU A 104 -1.36 -14.19 -52.09
CA GLU A 104 -1.30 -15.28 -51.11
C GLU A 104 -1.87 -14.81 -49.76
N VAL A 105 -1.54 -13.58 -49.37
CA VAL A 105 -2.13 -12.98 -48.17
C VAL A 105 -3.66 -12.80 -48.32
N ALA A 106 -4.11 -12.34 -49.51
CA ALA A 106 -5.54 -12.20 -49.78
C ALA A 106 -6.27 -13.55 -49.77
N ALA A 107 -5.68 -14.58 -50.39
CA ALA A 107 -6.22 -15.95 -50.40
C ALA A 107 -6.30 -16.51 -48.91
N ALA A 108 -5.25 -16.32 -48.11
CA ALA A 108 -5.22 -16.74 -46.74
C ALA A 108 -6.24 -15.98 -45.87
N ALA A 109 -6.46 -14.68 -46.11
CA ALA A 109 -7.47 -13.88 -45.41
C ALA A 109 -8.92 -14.29 -45.74
N GLY A 110 -9.13 -14.88 -46.92
CA GLY A 110 -10.44 -15.43 -47.35
C GLY A 110 -10.57 -16.95 -47.13
N ASP A 111 -9.65 -17.62 -46.47
CA ASP A 111 -9.66 -19.08 -46.26
C ASP A 111 -10.87 -19.55 -45.43
N THR A 112 -11.37 -20.73 -45.74
CA THR A 112 -12.49 -21.34 -45.00
C THR A 112 -12.12 -21.65 -43.55
N ASP A 113 -10.85 -22.01 -43.30
CA ASP A 113 -10.37 -22.35 -41.96
C ASP A 113 -9.92 -21.09 -41.17
N ARG A 114 -10.46 -20.95 -39.97
CA ARG A 114 -10.16 -19.79 -39.07
C ARG A 114 -8.66 -19.69 -38.72
N LEU A 115 -7.94 -20.83 -38.66
CA LEU A 115 -6.51 -20.84 -38.33
C LEU A 115 -5.72 -20.07 -39.40
N VAL A 116 -6.02 -20.38 -40.66
CA VAL A 116 -5.36 -19.73 -41.82
C VAL A 116 -5.68 -18.24 -41.85
N ARG A 117 -6.97 -17.87 -41.70
CA ARG A 117 -7.39 -16.46 -41.61
C ARG A 117 -6.69 -15.73 -40.48
N THR A 118 -6.60 -16.36 -39.26
CA THR A 118 -5.88 -15.77 -38.11
C THR A 118 -4.42 -15.48 -38.43
N HIS A 119 -3.75 -16.47 -39.11
CA HIS A 119 -2.34 -16.30 -39.46
C HIS A 119 -2.15 -15.32 -40.63
N ALA A 120 -3.12 -15.17 -41.52
CA ALA A 120 -3.12 -14.11 -42.55
C ALA A 120 -3.08 -12.73 -41.90
N MET A 121 -3.95 -12.47 -40.89
CA MET A 121 -3.95 -11.20 -40.13
C MET A 121 -2.62 -10.96 -39.41
N ARG A 122 -2.02 -12.01 -38.84
CA ARG A 122 -0.70 -11.92 -38.17
C ARG A 122 0.42 -11.61 -39.15
N VAL A 123 0.41 -12.25 -40.35
CA VAL A 123 1.39 -11.95 -41.38
C VAL A 123 1.20 -10.52 -41.89
N LEU A 124 -0.04 -10.07 -42.10
CA LEU A 124 -0.35 -8.67 -42.40
C LEU A 124 0.28 -7.71 -41.39
N ALA A 125 0.19 -8.03 -40.08
CA ALA A 125 0.78 -7.20 -39.04
C ALA A 125 2.32 -7.09 -39.15
N GLU A 126 3.00 -8.05 -39.75
CA GLU A 126 4.47 -8.07 -39.87
C GLU A 126 4.99 -7.49 -41.21
N LEU A 127 4.10 -7.32 -42.24
CA LEU A 127 4.50 -6.74 -43.50
C LEU A 127 4.93 -5.28 -43.34
N SER A 128 6.12 -4.95 -43.87
CA SER A 128 6.60 -3.54 -43.82
C SER A 128 5.89 -2.62 -44.77
N ARG A 129 5.25 -3.13 -45.83
CA ARG A 129 4.48 -2.39 -46.83
C ARG A 129 2.99 -2.58 -46.59
N TRP A 130 2.24 -1.51 -46.62
CA TRP A 130 0.78 -1.51 -46.50
C TRP A 130 0.18 -0.55 -47.54
N ASP A 131 -0.49 -1.09 -48.54
CA ASP A 131 -1.36 -0.34 -49.45
C ASP A 131 -2.83 -0.48 -49.02
N ASP A 132 -3.73 0.20 -49.75
CA ASP A 132 -5.16 0.16 -49.44
C ASP A 132 -5.78 -1.24 -49.66
N SER A 133 -5.17 -2.10 -50.48
CA SER A 133 -5.68 -3.44 -50.75
C SER A 133 -5.38 -4.35 -49.55
N LEU A 134 -4.15 -4.36 -49.04
CA LEU A 134 -3.76 -5.11 -47.81
C LEU A 134 -4.50 -4.57 -46.58
N ARG A 135 -4.67 -3.24 -46.49
CA ARG A 135 -5.43 -2.63 -45.41
C ARG A 135 -6.89 -3.10 -45.40
N SER A 136 -7.53 -3.19 -46.58
CA SER A 136 -8.89 -3.68 -46.68
C SER A 136 -9.06 -5.13 -46.22
N LEU A 137 -8.02 -5.96 -46.31
CA LEU A 137 -8.04 -7.31 -45.73
C LEU A 137 -8.12 -7.28 -44.18
N ALA A 138 -7.30 -6.46 -43.53
CA ALA A 138 -7.33 -6.30 -42.08
C ALA A 138 -8.67 -5.69 -41.62
N VAL A 139 -9.20 -4.68 -42.30
CA VAL A 139 -10.51 -4.11 -41.98
C VAL A 139 -11.64 -5.14 -42.10
N ARG A 140 -11.64 -5.99 -43.14
CA ARG A 140 -12.57 -7.12 -43.24
C ARG A 140 -12.36 -8.13 -42.11
N GLY A 141 -11.12 -8.38 -41.74
CA GLY A 141 -10.77 -9.25 -40.60
C GLY A 141 -11.32 -8.76 -39.26
N LEU A 142 -11.50 -7.44 -39.06
CA LEU A 142 -12.19 -6.92 -37.88
C LEU A 142 -13.65 -7.39 -37.82
N ALA A 143 -14.28 -7.61 -38.98
CA ALA A 143 -15.68 -8.06 -39.08
C ALA A 143 -15.84 -9.58 -39.13
N ASP A 144 -14.75 -10.34 -38.99
CA ASP A 144 -14.81 -11.80 -38.99
C ASP A 144 -15.66 -12.33 -37.86
N SER A 145 -16.41 -13.39 -38.10
CA SER A 145 -17.23 -14.09 -37.10
C SER A 145 -16.42 -14.78 -36.00
N ASP A 146 -15.16 -15.11 -36.31
CA ASP A 146 -14.26 -15.77 -35.36
C ASP A 146 -13.47 -14.72 -34.56
N PRO A 147 -13.57 -14.72 -33.19
CA PRO A 147 -12.89 -13.71 -32.37
C PRO A 147 -11.36 -13.78 -32.42
N PHE A 148 -10.75 -14.93 -32.77
CA PHE A 148 -9.31 -15.02 -32.95
C PHE A 148 -8.83 -14.27 -34.21
N VAL A 149 -9.63 -14.32 -35.29
CA VAL A 149 -9.34 -13.55 -36.49
C VAL A 149 -9.51 -12.07 -36.23
N ALA A 150 -10.63 -11.64 -35.61
CA ALA A 150 -10.88 -10.24 -35.27
C ALA A 150 -9.78 -9.68 -34.32
N ARG A 151 -9.30 -10.51 -33.37
CA ARG A 151 -8.19 -10.12 -32.49
C ARG A 151 -6.89 -9.93 -33.26
N ALA A 152 -6.55 -10.84 -34.19
CA ALA A 152 -5.35 -10.71 -35.00
C ALA A 152 -5.42 -9.51 -35.95
N ALA A 153 -6.59 -9.24 -36.51
CA ALA A 153 -6.85 -8.06 -37.34
C ALA A 153 -6.71 -6.75 -36.55
N SER A 154 -7.22 -6.70 -35.30
CA SER A 154 -7.00 -5.55 -34.42
C SER A 154 -5.52 -5.28 -34.18
N GLY A 155 -4.72 -6.35 -33.98
CA GLY A 155 -3.28 -6.24 -33.85
C GLY A 155 -2.59 -5.73 -35.13
N ALA A 156 -3.06 -6.16 -36.30
CA ALA A 156 -2.55 -5.69 -37.59
C ALA A 156 -2.83 -4.18 -37.80
N ILE A 157 -4.05 -3.75 -37.56
CA ILE A 157 -4.44 -2.32 -37.60
C ILE A 157 -3.59 -1.50 -36.60
N GLY A 158 -3.39 -1.99 -35.38
CA GLY A 158 -2.59 -1.29 -34.36
C GLY A 158 -1.10 -1.14 -34.75
N LYS A 159 -0.53 -2.12 -35.48
CA LYS A 159 0.86 -2.02 -35.98
C LYS A 159 1.01 -1.04 -37.17
N HIS A 160 -0.07 -0.81 -37.91
CA HIS A 160 -0.09 0.07 -39.08
C HIS A 160 -1.20 1.15 -38.93
N PRO A 161 -1.09 2.00 -37.90
CA PRO A 161 -2.17 2.87 -37.45
C PRO A 161 -2.57 3.89 -38.52
N ARG A 162 -3.87 4.05 -38.70
CA ARG A 162 -4.49 5.08 -39.55
C ARG A 162 -5.70 5.72 -38.84
N GLN A 163 -5.77 7.00 -38.87
CA GLN A 163 -6.69 7.78 -38.01
C GLN A 163 -8.19 7.51 -38.26
N ASP A 164 -8.55 7.16 -39.49
CA ASP A 164 -9.91 6.84 -39.91
C ASP A 164 -10.42 5.46 -39.39
N GLU A 165 -9.57 4.66 -38.76
CA GLU A 165 -9.91 3.32 -38.28
C GLU A 165 -10.38 3.30 -36.82
N VAL A 166 -10.28 4.39 -36.06
CA VAL A 166 -10.72 4.49 -34.67
C VAL A 166 -12.16 4.02 -34.50
N GLY A 167 -13.07 4.49 -35.33
CA GLY A 167 -14.50 4.13 -35.32
C GLY A 167 -14.76 2.65 -35.57
N LEU A 168 -13.94 1.99 -36.42
CA LEU A 168 -14.06 0.54 -36.71
C LEU A 168 -13.68 -0.29 -35.49
N LEU A 169 -12.62 0.09 -34.78
CA LEU A 169 -12.17 -0.59 -33.55
C LEU A 169 -13.16 -0.38 -32.40
N LEU A 170 -13.72 0.82 -32.24
CA LEU A 170 -14.76 1.08 -31.25
C LEU A 170 -16.03 0.25 -31.54
N ALA A 171 -16.45 0.17 -32.80
CA ALA A 171 -17.57 -0.68 -33.19
C ALA A 171 -17.31 -2.17 -32.91
N LEU A 172 -16.09 -2.64 -33.10
CA LEU A 172 -15.69 -3.99 -32.68
C LEU A 172 -15.76 -4.15 -31.15
N GLY A 173 -15.27 -3.16 -30.39
CA GLY A 173 -15.31 -3.15 -28.94
C GLY A 173 -16.74 -3.29 -28.39
N ARG A 174 -17.70 -2.50 -28.92
CA ARG A 174 -19.11 -2.53 -28.51
C ARG A 174 -19.79 -3.88 -28.74
N ARG A 175 -19.51 -4.55 -29.87
CA ARG A 175 -20.09 -5.87 -30.14
C ARG A 175 -19.37 -7.05 -29.45
N THR A 176 -18.19 -6.80 -28.86
CA THR A 176 -17.42 -7.87 -28.18
C THR A 176 -18.01 -8.15 -26.81
N PRO A 177 -18.38 -9.40 -26.49
CA PRO A 177 -18.89 -9.76 -25.18
C PRO A 177 -17.92 -9.41 -24.04
N GLU A 178 -18.46 -9.06 -22.88
CA GLU A 178 -17.62 -8.74 -21.69
C GLU A 178 -16.70 -9.89 -21.27
N ALA A 179 -17.15 -11.13 -21.44
CA ALA A 179 -16.36 -12.31 -21.14
C ALA A 179 -15.14 -12.50 -22.06
N ASP A 180 -15.13 -11.90 -23.27
CA ASP A 180 -13.97 -11.96 -24.15
C ASP A 180 -12.97 -10.83 -23.84
N VAL A 181 -12.32 -11.00 -22.66
CA VAL A 181 -11.31 -10.05 -22.18
C VAL A 181 -10.10 -9.90 -23.14
N HIS A 182 -9.79 -10.96 -23.91
CA HIS A 182 -8.65 -10.96 -24.83
C HIS A 182 -8.89 -10.11 -26.07
N LEU A 183 -10.07 -10.20 -26.69
CA LEU A 183 -10.41 -9.38 -27.83
C LEU A 183 -10.57 -7.91 -27.41
N ARG A 184 -11.28 -7.67 -26.28
CA ARG A 184 -11.42 -6.30 -25.71
C ARG A 184 -10.06 -5.67 -25.45
N HIS A 185 -9.11 -6.44 -24.89
CA HIS A 185 -7.76 -5.94 -24.67
C HIS A 185 -7.01 -5.63 -25.95
N ALA A 186 -7.11 -6.48 -26.98
CA ALA A 186 -6.47 -6.26 -28.27
C ALA A 186 -7.03 -4.99 -28.97
N VAL A 187 -8.34 -4.77 -28.90
CA VAL A 187 -8.99 -3.55 -29.41
C VAL A 187 -8.46 -2.32 -28.69
N ARG A 188 -8.34 -2.35 -27.35
CA ARG A 188 -7.81 -1.23 -26.56
C ARG A 188 -6.35 -0.92 -26.92
N LEU A 189 -5.52 -1.95 -27.11
CA LEU A 189 -4.13 -1.76 -27.54
C LEU A 189 -4.06 -1.14 -28.96
N ALA A 190 -4.89 -1.62 -29.89
CA ALA A 190 -4.93 -1.05 -31.23
C ALA A 190 -5.37 0.41 -31.20
N LEU A 191 -6.43 0.74 -30.46
CA LEU A 191 -6.88 2.12 -30.25
C LEU A 191 -5.77 3.00 -29.66
N LEU A 192 -5.04 2.49 -28.66
CA LEU A 192 -3.90 3.20 -28.08
C LEU A 192 -2.84 3.52 -29.14
N GLU A 193 -2.49 2.55 -30.01
CA GLU A 193 -1.50 2.78 -31.06
C GLU A 193 -1.98 3.85 -32.08
N LEU A 194 -3.27 3.86 -32.43
CA LEU A 194 -3.84 4.86 -33.32
C LEU A 194 -3.77 6.27 -32.74
N ILE A 195 -4.14 6.44 -31.46
CA ILE A 195 -4.16 7.75 -30.81
C ILE A 195 -2.77 8.26 -30.39
N LYS A 196 -1.71 7.44 -30.50
CA LYS A 196 -0.32 7.93 -30.41
C LYS A 196 0.04 8.87 -31.58
N THR A 197 -0.66 8.76 -32.71
CA THR A 197 -0.47 9.68 -33.82
C THR A 197 -1.07 11.05 -33.47
N PRO A 198 -0.26 12.13 -33.41
CA PRO A 198 -0.73 13.44 -33.00
C PRO A 198 -1.95 13.91 -33.80
N GLY A 199 -2.93 14.52 -33.13
CA GLY A 199 -4.16 15.02 -33.69
C GLY A 199 -5.23 13.96 -33.99
N THR A 200 -4.97 12.68 -33.75
CA THR A 200 -5.95 11.61 -33.95
C THR A 200 -7.10 11.71 -32.96
N LEU A 201 -6.78 11.90 -31.68
CA LEU A 201 -7.76 11.99 -30.61
C LEU A 201 -8.68 13.21 -30.79
N ALA A 202 -8.09 14.36 -31.08
CA ALA A 202 -8.85 15.60 -31.30
C ALA A 202 -9.79 15.51 -32.52
N ARG A 203 -9.31 14.96 -33.64
CA ARG A 203 -10.14 14.80 -34.85
C ARG A 203 -11.28 13.81 -34.66
N TRP A 204 -10.98 12.67 -33.98
CA TRP A 204 -12.01 11.69 -33.67
C TRP A 204 -13.09 12.30 -32.76
N ALA A 205 -12.71 13.01 -31.71
CA ALA A 205 -13.64 13.66 -30.79
C ALA A 205 -14.53 14.70 -31.51
N ALA A 206 -13.98 15.44 -32.48
CA ALA A 206 -14.73 16.42 -33.29
C ALA A 206 -15.71 15.81 -34.30
N ALA A 207 -15.52 14.54 -34.67
CA ALA A 207 -16.36 13.86 -35.66
C ALA A 207 -17.75 13.42 -35.13
N GLY A 208 -17.99 13.55 -33.80
CA GLY A 208 -19.24 13.16 -33.13
C GLY A 208 -19.28 11.66 -32.82
N ALA A 209 -18.89 11.32 -31.61
CA ALA A 209 -18.92 9.97 -31.10
C ALA A 209 -20.04 9.79 -30.05
N THR A 210 -20.32 8.55 -29.64
CA THR A 210 -21.29 8.27 -28.58
C THR A 210 -20.65 8.49 -27.20
N ASP A 211 -21.46 8.71 -26.16
CA ASP A 211 -20.99 8.83 -24.76
C ASP A 211 -20.22 7.59 -24.32
N GLU A 212 -20.64 6.39 -24.76
CA GLU A 212 -19.94 5.13 -24.50
C GLU A 212 -18.53 5.12 -25.13
N ASP A 213 -18.41 5.60 -26.37
CA ASP A 213 -17.11 5.71 -27.06
C ASP A 213 -16.19 6.72 -26.35
N PHE A 214 -16.73 7.86 -25.90
CA PHE A 214 -15.99 8.83 -25.09
C PHE A 214 -15.51 8.23 -23.79
N ALA A 215 -16.33 7.45 -23.08
CA ALA A 215 -15.95 6.78 -21.85
C ALA A 215 -14.81 5.75 -22.06
N VAL A 216 -14.87 4.97 -23.14
CA VAL A 216 -13.80 4.03 -23.51
C VAL A 216 -12.51 4.78 -23.83
N MET A 217 -12.59 5.80 -24.67
CA MET A 217 -11.41 6.56 -25.11
C MET A 217 -10.77 7.35 -23.97
N SER A 218 -11.55 7.87 -23.01
CA SER A 218 -10.99 8.57 -21.85
C SER A 218 -10.11 7.68 -21.02
N THR A 219 -10.48 6.39 -20.84
CA THR A 219 -9.66 5.41 -20.12
C THR A 219 -8.41 4.98 -20.90
N ILE A 220 -8.47 4.97 -22.24
CA ILE A 220 -7.31 4.68 -23.09
C ILE A 220 -6.34 5.87 -23.11
N ALA A 221 -6.85 7.10 -23.11
CA ALA A 221 -6.08 8.33 -23.09
C ALA A 221 -5.20 8.44 -21.83
N LEU A 222 -5.55 7.78 -20.71
CA LEU A 222 -4.69 7.69 -19.52
C LEU A 222 -3.30 7.07 -19.80
N ALA A 223 -3.17 6.28 -20.86
CA ALA A 223 -1.89 5.70 -21.25
C ALA A 223 -1.02 6.65 -22.10
N LEU A 224 -1.50 7.84 -22.45
CA LEU A 224 -0.79 8.84 -23.25
C LEU A 224 -0.30 10.00 -22.37
N PRO A 225 0.99 10.10 -22.04
CA PRO A 225 1.52 11.18 -21.20
C PRO A 225 1.80 12.46 -22.02
N ASN A 226 0.77 13.06 -22.62
CA ASN A 226 0.89 14.26 -23.43
C ASN A 226 -0.28 15.24 -23.26
N ASP A 227 -0.09 16.47 -23.74
CA ASP A 227 -1.04 17.57 -23.61
C ASP A 227 -2.35 17.32 -24.38
N GLU A 228 -2.32 16.56 -25.48
CA GLU A 228 -3.52 16.23 -26.26
C GLU A 228 -4.48 15.35 -25.46
N ALA A 229 -3.94 14.33 -24.78
CA ALA A 229 -4.72 13.47 -23.89
C ALA A 229 -5.25 14.24 -22.69
N GLY A 230 -4.44 15.13 -22.11
CA GLY A 230 -4.88 16.03 -21.03
C GLY A 230 -6.05 16.91 -21.45
N ALA A 231 -5.94 17.58 -22.59
CA ALA A 231 -7.01 18.43 -23.14
C ALA A 231 -8.29 17.64 -23.44
N PHE A 232 -8.16 16.47 -24.04
CA PHE A 232 -9.29 15.58 -24.33
C PHE A 232 -10.02 15.14 -23.04
N ILE A 233 -9.28 14.75 -22.01
CA ILE A 233 -9.88 14.34 -20.74
C ILE A 233 -10.60 15.49 -20.07
N ILE A 234 -10.09 16.72 -20.12
CA ILE A 234 -10.76 17.89 -19.57
C ILE A 234 -12.07 18.14 -20.30
N ASP A 235 -12.04 18.07 -21.63
CA ASP A 235 -13.26 18.28 -22.44
C ASP A 235 -14.30 17.19 -22.15
N TYR A 236 -13.86 15.94 -21.97
CA TYR A 236 -14.69 14.83 -21.54
C TYR A 236 -15.33 15.08 -20.17
N LEU A 237 -14.55 15.45 -19.16
CA LEU A 237 -15.03 15.72 -17.80
C LEU A 237 -16.01 16.91 -17.74
N ARG A 238 -15.92 17.86 -18.68
CA ARG A 238 -16.84 19.00 -18.76
C ARG A 238 -18.21 18.67 -19.37
N LYS A 239 -18.23 17.69 -20.26
CA LYS A 239 -19.40 17.39 -21.09
C LYS A 239 -20.20 16.17 -20.62
N HIS A 240 -19.56 15.27 -19.89
CA HIS A 240 -20.14 13.99 -19.54
C HIS A 240 -20.13 13.77 -18.03
N GLN A 241 -21.17 13.12 -17.51
CA GLN A 241 -21.16 12.63 -16.13
C GLN A 241 -20.24 11.40 -16.04
N VAL A 242 -19.34 11.41 -15.06
CA VAL A 242 -18.31 10.37 -14.90
C VAL A 242 -18.52 9.69 -13.55
N ALA A 243 -18.47 8.35 -13.55
CA ALA A 243 -18.55 7.58 -12.32
C ALA A 243 -17.39 7.96 -11.38
N PRO A 244 -17.65 8.08 -10.06
CA PRO A 244 -16.65 8.52 -9.08
C PRO A 244 -15.35 7.72 -9.11
N GLU A 245 -15.43 6.41 -9.35
CA GLU A 245 -14.30 5.49 -9.37
C GLU A 245 -13.29 5.79 -10.50
N VAL A 246 -13.77 6.38 -11.58
CA VAL A 246 -12.96 6.72 -12.78
C VAL A 246 -12.47 8.17 -12.72
N MET A 247 -13.17 9.04 -12.02
CA MET A 247 -12.90 10.48 -11.98
C MET A 247 -11.51 10.81 -11.43
N GLY A 248 -11.10 10.17 -10.34
CA GLY A 248 -9.79 10.40 -9.70
C GLY A 248 -8.61 10.20 -10.66
N PRO A 249 -8.46 9.04 -11.31
CA PRO A 249 -7.43 8.80 -12.33
C PRO A 249 -7.45 9.80 -13.49
N LEU A 250 -8.64 10.18 -13.99
CA LEU A 250 -8.78 11.15 -15.07
C LEU A 250 -8.31 12.54 -14.64
N LEU A 251 -8.71 13.00 -13.46
CA LEU A 251 -8.26 14.28 -12.90
C LEU A 251 -6.76 14.32 -12.66
N THR A 252 -6.19 13.25 -12.11
CA THR A 252 -4.74 13.13 -11.90
C THR A 252 -3.98 13.26 -13.23
N HIS A 253 -4.41 12.52 -14.24
CA HIS A 253 -3.79 12.53 -15.55
C HIS A 253 -3.93 13.90 -16.23
N ALA A 254 -5.16 14.46 -16.24
CA ALA A 254 -5.43 15.78 -16.81
C ALA A 254 -4.58 16.87 -16.13
N ALA A 255 -4.47 16.86 -14.78
CA ALA A 255 -3.67 17.83 -14.06
C ALA A 255 -2.17 17.71 -14.38
N LYS A 256 -1.67 16.48 -14.59
CA LYS A 256 -0.28 16.21 -14.93
C LYS A 256 0.11 16.63 -16.36
N HIS A 257 -0.82 16.44 -17.30
CA HIS A 257 -0.63 16.66 -18.74
C HIS A 257 -1.48 17.79 -19.30
N LEU A 258 -1.85 18.75 -18.44
CA LEU A 258 -2.61 19.94 -18.85
C LEU A 258 -1.79 20.77 -19.83
N PRO A 259 -2.36 21.28 -20.94
CA PRO A 259 -1.71 22.29 -21.76
C PRO A 259 -1.25 23.50 -20.91
N LYS A 260 -0.16 24.14 -21.31
CA LYS A 260 0.48 25.20 -20.49
C LYS A 260 -0.42 26.41 -20.24
N ASP A 261 -1.35 26.65 -21.13
CA ASP A 261 -2.31 27.76 -21.13
C ASP A 261 -3.61 27.48 -20.39
N VAL A 262 -3.80 26.24 -19.89
CA VAL A 262 -5.01 25.84 -19.14
C VAL A 262 -4.74 25.84 -17.65
N ASP A 263 -5.63 26.51 -16.89
CA ASP A 263 -5.57 26.59 -15.44
C ASP A 263 -6.17 25.31 -14.77
N VAL A 264 -5.45 24.75 -13.82
CA VAL A 264 -5.89 23.62 -12.97
C VAL A 264 -7.17 23.97 -12.19
N SER A 265 -7.47 25.24 -11.95
CA SER A 265 -8.68 25.71 -11.28
C SER A 265 -9.97 25.18 -11.93
N ALA A 266 -9.98 25.06 -13.25
CA ALA A 266 -11.13 24.52 -13.97
C ALA A 266 -11.42 23.04 -13.63
N LEU A 267 -10.39 22.25 -13.35
CA LEU A 267 -10.52 20.87 -12.89
C LEU A 267 -11.05 20.80 -11.45
N ALA A 268 -10.62 21.72 -10.59
CA ALA A 268 -11.12 21.80 -9.21
C ALA A 268 -12.61 22.16 -9.17
N GLU A 269 -13.09 23.02 -10.05
CA GLU A 269 -14.51 23.36 -10.19
C GLU A 269 -15.35 22.15 -10.62
N ILE A 270 -14.88 21.41 -11.63
CA ILE A 270 -15.52 20.17 -12.09
C ILE A 270 -15.64 19.17 -10.94
N ALA A 271 -14.53 18.90 -10.25
CA ALA A 271 -14.48 17.94 -9.15
C ALA A 271 -15.43 18.33 -8.00
N GLN A 272 -15.45 19.59 -7.59
CA GLN A 272 -16.31 20.06 -6.49
C GLN A 272 -17.82 19.99 -6.82
N LYS A 273 -18.20 20.23 -8.07
CA LYS A 273 -19.59 20.20 -8.50
C LYS A 273 -20.21 18.81 -8.37
N GLU A 274 -19.46 17.78 -8.74
CA GLU A 274 -19.97 16.40 -8.81
C GLU A 274 -20.09 15.72 -7.43
N VAL A 275 -19.36 16.19 -6.41
CA VAL A 275 -19.21 15.46 -5.12
C VAL A 275 -19.49 16.30 -3.87
N ALA A 276 -20.33 17.33 -3.98
CA ALA A 276 -20.56 18.31 -2.90
C ALA A 276 -20.92 17.71 -1.53
N GLY A 277 -21.55 16.52 -1.48
CA GLY A 277 -22.03 15.85 -0.26
C GLY A 277 -21.05 14.83 0.33
N ASP A 278 -20.12 14.27 -0.45
CA ASP A 278 -19.21 13.20 -0.06
C ASP A 278 -17.82 13.73 0.29
N LEU A 279 -17.50 13.79 1.60
CA LEU A 279 -16.22 14.34 2.09
C LEU A 279 -15.02 13.44 1.74
N ASP A 280 -15.20 12.11 1.76
CA ASP A 280 -14.13 11.17 1.48
C ASP A 280 -13.77 11.22 -0.01
N LEU A 281 -14.77 11.25 -0.88
CA LEU A 281 -14.55 11.42 -2.32
C LEU A 281 -13.96 12.80 -2.65
N GLN A 282 -14.39 13.88 -1.99
CA GLN A 282 -13.75 15.19 -2.15
C GLN A 282 -12.27 15.16 -1.80
N LEU A 283 -11.90 14.44 -0.73
CA LEU A 283 -10.50 14.27 -0.34
C LEU A 283 -9.69 13.53 -1.41
N ASP A 284 -10.23 12.43 -1.94
CA ASP A 284 -9.58 11.64 -2.98
C ASP A 284 -9.36 12.45 -4.26
N LEU A 285 -10.36 13.24 -4.68
CA LEU A 285 -10.25 14.08 -5.87
C LEU A 285 -9.31 15.27 -5.68
N LEU A 286 -9.31 15.91 -4.50
CA LEU A 286 -8.34 16.95 -4.16
C LEU A 286 -6.91 16.42 -4.22
N ASN A 287 -6.66 15.25 -3.64
CA ASN A 287 -5.36 14.59 -3.68
C ASN A 287 -4.97 14.22 -5.11
N ALA A 288 -5.91 13.73 -5.92
CA ALA A 288 -5.68 13.42 -7.33
C ALA A 288 -5.19 14.64 -8.12
N LEU A 289 -5.84 15.79 -7.94
CA LEU A 289 -5.43 17.05 -8.57
C LEU A 289 -4.05 17.51 -8.10
N ARG A 290 -3.78 17.44 -6.80
CA ARG A 290 -2.49 17.85 -6.22
C ARG A 290 -1.34 16.96 -6.69
N ILE A 291 -1.53 15.64 -6.72
CA ILE A 291 -0.56 14.69 -7.28
C ILE A 291 -0.28 14.99 -8.75
N GLY A 292 -1.34 15.20 -9.54
CA GLY A 292 -1.20 15.54 -10.96
C GLY A 292 -0.45 16.87 -11.19
N SER A 293 -0.64 17.85 -10.29
CA SER A 293 -0.05 19.19 -10.40
C SER A 293 1.37 19.28 -9.82
N SER A 294 1.81 18.35 -9.00
CA SER A 294 3.08 18.39 -8.25
C SER A 294 4.34 18.53 -9.13
N ASN A 295 4.26 18.07 -10.38
CA ASN A 295 5.37 18.14 -11.35
C ASN A 295 5.43 19.49 -12.11
N ARG A 296 4.52 20.40 -11.84
CA ARG A 296 4.48 21.71 -12.45
C ARG A 296 5.24 22.70 -11.54
N ALA A 297 6.19 23.40 -12.08
CA ALA A 297 6.96 24.44 -11.35
C ALA A 297 6.12 25.70 -11.00
N GLN A 298 4.82 25.57 -10.89
CA GLN A 298 3.89 26.64 -10.57
C GLN A 298 3.37 26.51 -9.13
N ALA A 299 3.14 27.67 -8.49
CA ALA A 299 2.49 27.69 -7.18
C ALA A 299 1.10 27.04 -7.24
N GLU A 300 0.69 26.40 -6.16
CA GLU A 300 -0.63 25.77 -6.07
C GLU A 300 -1.75 26.81 -6.29
N PRO A 301 -2.72 26.58 -7.19
CA PRO A 301 -3.77 27.53 -7.49
C PRO A 301 -4.61 27.89 -6.26
N ALA A 302 -5.05 29.14 -6.17
CA ALA A 302 -5.86 29.63 -5.05
C ALA A 302 -7.15 28.82 -4.85
N SER A 303 -7.80 28.38 -5.94
CA SER A 303 -9.01 27.56 -5.90
C SER A 303 -8.80 26.20 -5.25
N ILE A 304 -7.66 25.55 -5.49
CA ILE A 304 -7.28 24.28 -4.84
C ILE A 304 -7.01 24.51 -3.35
N LYS A 305 -6.28 25.57 -3.02
CA LYS A 305 -6.02 25.95 -1.62
C LYS A 305 -7.33 26.21 -0.87
N GLU A 306 -8.20 27.05 -1.39
CA GLU A 306 -9.51 27.38 -0.77
C GLU A 306 -10.39 26.14 -0.61
N TRP A 307 -10.36 25.22 -1.58
CA TRP A 307 -11.09 23.95 -1.45
C TRP A 307 -10.52 23.09 -0.34
N GLY A 308 -9.20 22.93 -0.30
CA GLY A 308 -8.50 22.18 0.75
C GLY A 308 -8.76 22.75 2.16
N GLU A 309 -8.74 24.07 2.29
CA GLU A 309 -9.09 24.76 3.55
C GLU A 309 -10.52 24.48 4.00
N ARG A 310 -11.48 24.61 3.12
CA ARG A 310 -12.89 24.26 3.40
C ARG A 310 -13.05 22.80 3.78
N LEU A 311 -12.37 21.90 3.04
CA LEU A 311 -12.45 20.46 3.28
C LEU A 311 -11.83 20.08 4.62
N ALA A 312 -10.66 20.64 4.99
CA ALA A 312 -10.04 20.40 6.30
C ALA A 312 -11.00 20.73 7.46
N ARG A 313 -11.67 21.87 7.40
CA ARG A 313 -12.64 22.29 8.43
C ARG A 313 -13.86 21.36 8.47
N ARG A 314 -14.39 20.96 7.31
CA ARG A 314 -15.53 20.04 7.22
C ARG A 314 -15.18 18.65 7.74
N LEU A 315 -13.99 18.14 7.44
CA LEU A 315 -13.52 16.85 7.96
C LEU A 315 -13.40 16.89 9.49
N LEU A 316 -12.77 17.92 10.08
CA LEU A 316 -12.71 18.08 11.54
C LEU A 316 -14.09 18.17 12.15
N ALA A 317 -15.00 18.93 11.56
CA ALA A 317 -16.39 19.06 12.05
C ALA A 317 -17.14 17.72 11.99
N SER A 318 -16.88 16.90 10.96
CA SER A 318 -17.55 15.60 10.77
C SER A 318 -17.12 14.52 11.78
N VAL A 319 -15.97 14.70 12.44
CA VAL A 319 -15.43 13.76 13.43
C VAL A 319 -15.47 14.30 14.86
N ALA A 320 -16.12 15.44 15.08
CA ALA A 320 -16.27 16.06 16.40
C ALA A 320 -17.41 15.44 17.20
N GLY A 321 -17.42 15.68 18.51
CA GLY A 321 -18.47 15.23 19.41
C GLY A 321 -18.46 13.73 19.66
N GLY A 322 -19.66 13.11 19.69
CA GLY A 322 -19.83 11.68 20.02
C GLY A 322 -19.23 10.67 19.06
N GLU A 323 -18.73 11.09 17.89
CA GLU A 323 -18.01 10.23 16.94
C GLU A 323 -16.72 9.64 17.53
N ASN A 324 -16.15 10.29 18.56
CA ASN A 324 -14.91 9.89 19.24
C ASN A 324 -15.14 9.26 20.62
N ASP A 325 -16.36 8.84 20.96
CA ASP A 325 -16.65 8.30 22.30
C ASP A 325 -16.10 6.88 22.51
N TRP A 326 -15.60 6.22 21.47
CA TRP A 326 -15.16 4.84 21.53
C TRP A 326 -13.78 4.60 20.91
N ALA A 327 -13.07 3.62 21.46
CA ALA A 327 -11.83 3.09 20.90
C ALA A 327 -11.85 1.56 20.85
N ALA A 328 -11.36 0.98 19.77
CA ALA A 328 -11.28 -0.46 19.54
C ALA A 328 -9.87 -1.00 19.80
N PHE A 329 -9.78 -2.13 20.51
CA PHE A 329 -8.52 -2.82 20.84
C PHE A 329 -8.66 -4.30 20.51
N GLY A 330 -7.58 -4.94 20.01
CA GLY A 330 -7.50 -6.38 19.84
C GLY A 330 -7.18 -7.13 21.14
N LYS A 331 -7.08 -8.44 21.03
CA LYS A 331 -6.76 -9.35 22.14
C LYS A 331 -5.46 -9.02 22.85
N ASP A 332 -4.49 -8.49 22.12
CA ASP A 332 -3.16 -8.10 22.60
C ASP A 332 -3.11 -6.66 23.15
N GLY A 333 -4.25 -5.97 23.23
CA GLY A 333 -4.34 -4.57 23.62
C GLY A 333 -3.90 -3.57 22.55
N LEU A 334 -3.55 -4.03 21.34
CA LEU A 334 -3.31 -3.17 20.19
C LEU A 334 -4.63 -2.76 19.53
N ARG A 335 -4.60 -1.71 18.71
CA ARG A 335 -5.78 -1.28 17.96
C ARG A 335 -6.21 -2.37 16.98
N ALA A 336 -7.46 -2.80 17.07
CA ALA A 336 -8.05 -3.81 16.19
C ALA A 336 -9.30 -3.27 15.52
N ARG A 337 -9.70 -3.92 14.42
CA ARG A 337 -10.77 -3.46 13.53
C ARG A 337 -12.05 -4.32 13.52
N PRO A 338 -12.37 -5.17 14.54
CA PRO A 338 -13.56 -6.01 14.44
C PRO A 338 -14.85 -5.19 14.46
N TRP A 339 -14.79 -3.98 15.01
CA TRP A 339 -15.97 -3.16 15.30
C TRP A 339 -16.38 -2.29 14.11
N ARG A 340 -17.69 -2.44 13.73
CA ARG A 340 -18.35 -1.67 12.67
C ARG A 340 -19.74 -1.26 13.09
N LEU A 341 -20.29 -0.26 12.43
CA LEU A 341 -21.71 0.08 12.54
C LEU A 341 -22.54 -0.91 11.73
N GLU A 342 -23.47 -1.57 12.38
CA GLU A 342 -24.37 -2.53 11.77
C GLU A 342 -25.84 -2.25 12.13
N PRO A 343 -26.74 -2.17 11.14
CA PRO A 343 -28.17 -1.97 11.41
C PRO A 343 -28.79 -3.24 12.01
N ARG A 344 -29.29 -3.16 13.27
CA ARG A 344 -29.90 -4.27 13.98
C ARG A 344 -31.32 -3.96 14.43
N GLU A 345 -32.13 -5.02 14.64
CA GLU A 345 -33.41 -4.95 15.29
C GLU A 345 -33.28 -5.03 16.82
N SER A 346 -34.24 -4.46 17.55
CA SER A 346 -34.31 -4.52 19.00
C SER A 346 -35.69 -4.98 19.45
N ALA A 347 -35.81 -5.58 20.63
CA ALA A 347 -37.04 -6.20 21.14
C ALA A 347 -38.25 -5.24 21.20
N ASP A 348 -38.01 -3.96 21.40
CA ASP A 348 -39.03 -2.90 21.37
C ASP A 348 -39.40 -2.42 19.96
N ASN A 349 -38.69 -2.90 18.92
CA ASN A 349 -38.82 -2.44 17.54
C ASN A 349 -38.72 -3.61 16.54
N ALA A 350 -39.08 -4.82 16.98
CA ALA A 350 -39.04 -6.02 16.13
C ALA A 350 -39.88 -5.86 14.86
N GLY A 351 -39.32 -6.18 13.70
CA GLY A 351 -39.95 -6.05 12.39
C GLY A 351 -40.11 -4.63 11.89
N ARG A 352 -39.50 -3.61 12.53
CA ARG A 352 -39.52 -2.21 12.14
C ARG A 352 -38.12 -1.74 11.69
N ARG A 353 -37.94 -0.41 11.59
CA ARG A 353 -36.66 0.18 11.09
C ARG A 353 -35.47 -0.22 11.98
N LYS A 354 -34.51 -0.90 11.43
CA LYS A 354 -33.22 -1.21 12.05
C LYS A 354 -32.49 0.08 12.46
N ARG A 355 -31.74 0.02 13.55
CA ARG A 355 -30.90 1.13 14.03
C ARG A 355 -29.43 0.71 14.06
N PRO A 356 -28.48 1.67 13.99
CA PRO A 356 -27.06 1.36 14.06
C PRO A 356 -26.66 0.84 15.44
N PHE A 357 -25.89 -0.23 15.47
CA PHE A 357 -25.23 -0.82 16.62
C PHE A 357 -23.73 -0.89 16.35
N LEU A 358 -22.92 -0.70 17.37
CA LEU A 358 -21.51 -1.07 17.35
C LEU A 358 -21.42 -2.59 17.47
N SER A 359 -20.96 -3.26 16.41
CA SER A 359 -20.96 -4.72 16.25
C SER A 359 -19.59 -5.24 15.89
N SER A 360 -19.19 -6.39 16.44
CA SER A 360 -17.98 -7.11 16.08
C SER A 360 -18.18 -8.05 14.89
N LEU A 361 -19.42 -8.37 14.50
CA LEU A 361 -19.76 -9.36 13.47
C LEU A 361 -19.33 -9.00 12.02
N PRO A 362 -19.42 -7.75 11.54
CA PRO A 362 -19.31 -7.45 10.11
C PRO A 362 -17.99 -7.86 9.43
N LEU A 363 -16.90 -8.04 10.18
CA LEU A 363 -15.62 -8.51 9.65
C LEU A 363 -15.40 -10.01 9.84
N GLY A 364 -16.36 -10.71 10.45
CA GLY A 364 -16.33 -12.15 10.68
C GLY A 364 -16.21 -12.50 12.16
N GLU A 365 -16.73 -13.65 12.54
CA GLU A 365 -16.86 -14.09 13.92
C GLU A 365 -15.54 -14.56 14.58
N ARG A 366 -14.45 -14.67 13.79
CA ARG A 366 -13.09 -14.95 14.29
C ARG A 366 -12.32 -13.71 14.72
N GLU A 367 -12.81 -12.53 14.34
CA GLU A 367 -12.19 -11.27 14.72
C GLU A 367 -12.63 -10.88 16.14
N ILE A 368 -11.68 -10.90 17.08
CA ILE A 368 -11.94 -10.64 18.50
C ILE A 368 -11.33 -9.31 18.94
N GLY A 369 -11.94 -8.69 19.96
CA GLY A 369 -11.41 -7.43 20.49
C GLY A 369 -12.29 -6.80 21.57
N THR A 370 -11.81 -5.67 22.09
CA THR A 370 -12.50 -4.89 23.11
C THR A 370 -12.78 -3.49 22.58
N LEU A 371 -14.02 -3.05 22.71
CA LEU A 371 -14.44 -1.67 22.49
C LEU A 371 -14.51 -0.97 23.85
N ARG A 372 -13.82 0.16 24.01
CA ARG A 372 -13.77 0.92 25.25
C ARG A 372 -14.34 2.31 25.05
N SER A 373 -15.23 2.73 25.96
CA SER A 373 -15.83 4.06 25.91
C SER A 373 -14.91 5.13 26.52
N ARG A 374 -15.22 6.38 26.24
CA ARG A 374 -14.74 7.52 26.99
C ARG A 374 -15.23 7.44 28.44
N PRO A 375 -14.45 7.92 29.43
CA PRO A 375 -14.89 7.97 30.82
C PRO A 375 -16.07 8.94 31.00
N PHE A 376 -17.12 8.49 31.69
CA PHE A 376 -18.32 9.28 31.99
C PHE A 376 -18.66 9.22 33.48
N THR A 377 -19.54 10.14 33.94
CA THR A 377 -20.08 10.12 35.32
C THR A 377 -21.18 9.06 35.41
N ILE A 378 -21.04 8.10 36.32
CA ILE A 378 -21.99 7.00 36.49
C ILE A 378 -23.33 7.53 36.99
N PRO A 379 -24.45 7.31 36.25
CA PRO A 379 -25.81 7.67 36.68
C PRO A 379 -26.37 6.62 37.67
N PRO A 380 -27.46 6.91 38.38
CA PRO A 380 -28.09 5.90 39.27
C PRO A 380 -28.65 4.68 38.56
N ARG A 381 -28.99 4.82 37.28
CA ARG A 381 -29.45 3.72 36.41
C ARG A 381 -28.91 3.92 35.02
N LEU A 382 -28.53 2.80 34.37
CA LEU A 382 -28.12 2.80 32.98
C LEU A 382 -28.80 1.64 32.28
N SER A 383 -29.49 1.91 31.17
CA SER A 383 -30.00 0.88 30.29
C SER A 383 -29.44 1.00 28.87
N PHE A 384 -29.40 -0.09 28.17
CA PHE A 384 -28.92 -0.18 26.78
C PHE A 384 -29.50 -1.41 26.10
N TYR A 385 -29.28 -1.55 24.78
CA TYR A 385 -29.66 -2.72 24.02
C TYR A 385 -28.44 -3.53 23.61
N LEU A 386 -28.53 -4.85 23.86
CA LEU A 386 -27.43 -5.82 23.65
C LEU A 386 -27.96 -7.00 22.82
N CYS A 387 -27.20 -7.47 21.82
CA CYS A 387 -27.41 -8.70 21.08
C CYS A 387 -26.08 -9.41 20.84
N GLY A 388 -26.15 -10.66 20.37
CA GLY A 388 -24.99 -11.49 20.11
C GLY A 388 -25.06 -12.87 20.74
N HIS A 389 -23.98 -13.62 20.61
CA HIS A 389 -23.89 -15.03 20.94
C HIS A 389 -22.64 -15.40 21.73
N LEU A 390 -22.66 -16.60 22.32
CA LEU A 390 -21.61 -17.14 23.21
C LEU A 390 -21.08 -18.51 22.71
N GLY A 391 -21.19 -18.77 21.39
CA GLY A 391 -20.87 -20.06 20.78
C GLY A 391 -22.12 -20.91 20.50
N TYR A 392 -21.94 -21.99 19.73
CA TYR A 392 -22.97 -22.93 19.33
C TYR A 392 -22.40 -24.37 19.28
N PRO A 393 -23.18 -25.44 19.63
CA PRO A 393 -24.58 -25.40 20.15
C PRO A 393 -24.66 -24.93 21.60
N GLU A 394 -23.64 -25.18 22.41
CA GLU A 394 -23.58 -24.79 23.82
C GLU A 394 -22.78 -23.50 23.99
N PRO A 395 -23.13 -22.65 24.99
CA PRO A 395 -22.34 -21.45 25.29
C PRO A 395 -20.95 -21.85 25.81
N VAL A 396 -19.91 -21.12 25.36
CA VAL A 396 -18.57 -21.24 25.90
C VAL A 396 -18.54 -20.62 27.29
N LEU A 397 -18.01 -21.33 28.27
CA LEU A 397 -17.91 -20.86 29.66
C LEU A 397 -16.43 -20.81 30.10
N PRO A 398 -16.01 -19.76 30.85
CA PRO A 398 -16.82 -18.59 31.24
C PRO A 398 -17.17 -17.71 30.01
N PRO A 399 -18.30 -16.95 30.07
CA PRO A 399 -18.75 -16.11 28.97
C PRO A 399 -17.69 -15.06 28.63
N ALA A 400 -17.21 -15.08 27.36
CA ALA A 400 -16.17 -14.15 26.89
C ALA A 400 -16.75 -12.97 26.09
N ASN A 401 -17.98 -13.10 25.53
CA ASN A 401 -18.67 -12.00 24.86
C ASN A 401 -19.61 -11.29 25.84
N LYS A 402 -19.22 -10.08 26.26
CA LYS A 402 -19.89 -9.34 27.32
C LYS A 402 -19.66 -7.83 27.23
N ILE A 403 -20.52 -7.07 27.91
CA ILE A 403 -20.30 -5.67 28.26
C ILE A 403 -20.12 -5.53 29.76
N GLN A 404 -19.13 -4.76 30.18
CA GLN A 404 -18.88 -4.47 31.59
C GLN A 404 -18.70 -2.98 31.83
N LEU A 405 -19.12 -2.50 33.00
CA LEU A 405 -18.83 -1.17 33.51
C LEU A 405 -17.71 -1.26 34.54
N ARG A 406 -16.60 -0.54 34.28
CA ARG A 406 -15.46 -0.43 35.17
C ARG A 406 -15.35 0.96 35.76
N ILE A 407 -14.76 1.06 36.96
CA ILE A 407 -14.36 2.36 37.48
C ILE A 407 -13.09 2.81 36.78
N ALA A 408 -13.12 4.02 36.23
CA ALA A 408 -12.01 4.61 35.48
C ALA A 408 -10.73 4.66 36.34
N GLY A 409 -9.60 4.26 35.75
CA GLY A 409 -8.31 4.22 36.44
C GLY A 409 -8.10 3.02 37.39
N THR A 410 -9.09 2.12 37.49
CA THR A 410 -8.98 0.90 38.30
C THR A 410 -9.34 -0.34 37.49
N ASN A 411 -9.19 -1.54 38.09
CA ASN A 411 -9.68 -2.78 37.50
C ASN A 411 -11.04 -3.23 38.09
N GLU A 412 -11.68 -2.40 38.93
CA GLU A 412 -12.96 -2.69 39.57
C GLU A 412 -14.11 -2.73 38.55
N VAL A 413 -14.72 -3.92 38.38
CA VAL A 413 -15.93 -4.10 37.57
C VAL A 413 -17.15 -3.97 38.52
N VAL A 414 -18.08 -3.04 38.21
CA VAL A 414 -19.23 -2.75 39.02
C VAL A 414 -20.54 -3.26 38.43
N ALA A 415 -20.57 -3.55 37.15
CA ALA A 415 -21.71 -4.19 36.48
C ALA A 415 -21.23 -4.95 35.24
N GLU A 416 -21.94 -6.03 34.92
CA GLU A 416 -21.65 -6.87 33.74
C GLU A 416 -22.95 -7.41 33.13
N ALA A 417 -22.97 -7.55 31.81
CA ALA A 417 -24.01 -8.29 31.06
C ALA A 417 -23.39 -9.08 29.94
N VAL A 418 -23.79 -10.33 29.77
CA VAL A 418 -23.31 -11.26 28.73
C VAL A 418 -24.19 -11.16 27.49
N ALA A 419 -23.64 -11.54 26.32
CA ALA A 419 -24.40 -11.61 25.06
C ALA A 419 -25.64 -12.55 25.23
N PRO A 420 -26.86 -12.10 24.85
CA PRO A 420 -28.11 -12.80 25.19
C PRO A 420 -28.40 -14.04 24.34
N ARG A 421 -27.50 -14.45 23.42
CA ARG A 421 -27.73 -15.52 22.43
C ARG A 421 -28.94 -15.21 21.52
N ASN A 422 -29.04 -13.98 21.09
CA ASN A 422 -30.15 -13.50 20.29
C ASN A 422 -29.64 -12.47 19.26
N ASP A 423 -30.13 -12.61 18.01
CA ASP A 423 -29.84 -11.65 16.93
C ASP A 423 -30.60 -10.34 17.10
N VAL A 424 -31.77 -10.40 17.77
CA VAL A 424 -32.57 -9.23 18.11
C VAL A 424 -32.11 -8.67 19.47
N ALA A 425 -31.74 -7.40 19.50
CA ALA A 425 -31.16 -6.79 20.67
C ALA A 425 -32.18 -6.71 21.85
N GLN A 426 -31.75 -7.21 22.99
CA GLN A 426 -32.52 -7.23 24.25
C GLN A 426 -32.16 -6.05 25.12
N ARG A 427 -33.11 -5.51 25.85
CA ARG A 427 -32.84 -4.42 26.78
C ARG A 427 -32.16 -4.95 28.05
N VAL A 428 -31.06 -4.35 28.42
CA VAL A 428 -30.34 -4.54 29.68
C VAL A 428 -30.53 -3.28 30.53
N ALA A 429 -30.70 -3.45 31.85
CA ALA A 429 -30.79 -2.33 32.78
C ALA A 429 -29.99 -2.64 34.05
N TRP A 430 -29.09 -1.71 34.41
CA TRP A 430 -28.29 -1.77 35.63
C TRP A 430 -28.76 -0.78 36.67
N ASP A 431 -28.84 -1.20 37.93
CA ASP A 431 -28.95 -0.32 39.09
C ASP A 431 -27.53 0.00 39.56
N LEU A 432 -27.14 1.27 39.45
CA LEU A 432 -25.79 1.76 39.75
C LEU A 432 -25.79 2.73 40.92
N THR A 433 -26.87 2.74 41.75
CA THR A 433 -27.04 3.66 42.85
C THR A 433 -25.86 3.70 43.82
N ALA A 434 -25.19 2.54 44.05
CA ALA A 434 -24.02 2.46 44.93
C ALA A 434 -22.75 3.12 44.34
N HIS A 435 -22.74 3.46 43.05
CA HIS A 435 -21.57 3.99 42.35
C HIS A 435 -21.79 5.37 41.72
N VAL A 436 -22.94 6.01 42.02
CA VAL A 436 -23.32 7.31 41.47
C VAL A 436 -22.23 8.36 41.67
N GLY A 437 -21.96 9.15 40.63
CA GLY A 437 -20.98 10.23 40.65
C GLY A 437 -19.52 9.80 40.45
N ARG A 438 -19.18 8.51 40.57
CA ARG A 438 -17.85 7.99 40.20
C ARG A 438 -17.66 8.05 38.69
N ARG A 439 -16.38 8.07 38.23
CA ARG A 439 -16.04 7.98 36.80
C ARG A 439 -16.08 6.52 36.37
N GLY A 440 -16.85 6.20 35.36
CA GLY A 440 -16.99 4.86 34.80
C GLY A 440 -16.54 4.81 33.33
N VAL A 441 -16.18 3.63 32.88
CA VAL A 441 -15.82 3.28 31.49
C VAL A 441 -16.56 2.01 31.10
N LEU A 442 -17.25 2.00 29.99
CA LEU A 442 -17.82 0.80 29.39
C LEU A 442 -16.76 0.05 28.57
N GLU A 443 -16.70 -1.26 28.71
CA GLU A 443 -15.94 -2.16 27.86
C GLU A 443 -16.86 -3.20 27.26
N VAL A 444 -16.94 -3.27 25.93
CA VAL A 444 -17.64 -4.31 25.19
C VAL A 444 -16.59 -5.27 24.67
N ILE A 445 -16.65 -6.53 25.11
CA ILE A 445 -15.62 -7.53 24.86
C ILE A 445 -16.21 -8.60 23.95
N ASP A 446 -15.55 -8.79 22.81
CA ASP A 446 -15.68 -9.98 21.98
C ASP A 446 -14.41 -10.81 22.18
N GLY A 447 -14.56 -11.90 22.92
CA GLY A 447 -13.43 -12.75 23.32
C GLY A 447 -13.48 -14.14 22.74
N LEU A 448 -14.43 -14.46 21.84
CA LEU A 448 -14.62 -15.80 21.27
C LEU A 448 -14.13 -15.86 19.82
N ASP A 449 -13.00 -16.53 19.58
CA ASP A 449 -12.46 -16.84 18.24
C ASP A 449 -13.08 -18.14 17.75
N LEU A 450 -14.30 -18.07 17.17
CA LEU A 450 -15.05 -19.20 16.63
C LEU A 450 -15.59 -18.87 15.25
N ASP A 451 -15.95 -19.92 14.47
CA ASP A 451 -16.47 -19.75 13.11
C ASP A 451 -17.95 -19.32 13.04
N ALA A 452 -18.70 -19.49 14.13
CA ALA A 452 -20.15 -19.21 14.16
C ALA A 452 -20.65 -18.92 15.58
N PHE A 453 -21.66 -18.04 15.67
CA PHE A 453 -22.31 -17.62 16.92
C PHE A 453 -21.35 -17.07 17.97
N ALA A 454 -20.38 -16.25 17.53
CA ALA A 454 -19.33 -15.69 18.39
C ALA A 454 -19.16 -14.20 18.11
N TRP A 455 -20.15 -13.38 18.43
CA TRP A 455 -20.14 -11.94 18.23
C TRP A 455 -21.00 -11.21 19.27
N ILE A 456 -20.83 -9.89 19.37
CA ILE A 456 -21.58 -9.03 20.28
C ILE A 456 -21.82 -7.66 19.63
N ALA A 457 -22.99 -7.06 19.90
CA ALA A 457 -23.29 -5.70 19.47
C ALA A 457 -24.09 -4.94 20.51
N VAL A 458 -23.85 -3.62 20.62
CA VAL A 458 -24.43 -2.75 21.63
C VAL A 458 -24.84 -1.40 21.05
N ALA A 459 -25.94 -0.85 21.57
CA ALA A 459 -26.40 0.50 21.23
C ALA A 459 -27.42 1.05 22.24
N ARG A 460 -27.83 2.31 22.02
CA ARG A 460 -29.00 2.96 22.67
C ARG A 460 -28.87 3.04 24.17
N PHE A 461 -27.81 3.67 24.64
CA PHE A 461 -27.59 3.96 26.07
C PHE A 461 -28.60 5.00 26.56
N ASP A 462 -29.22 4.73 27.72
CA ASP A 462 -30.18 5.62 28.39
C ASP A 462 -29.93 5.64 29.91
N PRO A 463 -29.51 6.78 30.49
CA PRO A 463 -29.23 8.05 29.81
C PRO A 463 -28.06 7.91 28.81
N PRO A 464 -27.95 8.82 27.83
CA PRO A 464 -26.94 8.76 26.78
C PRO A 464 -25.55 9.18 27.30
N VAL A 465 -24.97 8.34 28.18
CA VAL A 465 -23.64 8.56 28.80
C VAL A 465 -22.51 8.52 27.81
N VAL A 466 -22.70 7.82 26.69
CA VAL A 466 -21.80 7.75 25.52
C VAL A 466 -22.66 7.71 24.26
N ALA A 467 -22.19 8.31 23.20
CA ALA A 467 -22.85 8.26 21.89
C ALA A 467 -22.53 6.97 21.16
N VAL A 468 -23.46 6.46 20.36
CA VAL A 468 -23.14 5.53 19.27
C VAL A 468 -22.75 6.39 18.06
N PRO A 469 -21.56 6.26 17.49
CA PRO A 469 -21.12 7.10 16.40
C PRO A 469 -22.01 6.92 15.14
N THR A 470 -22.00 7.89 14.25
CA THR A 470 -22.66 7.79 12.94
C THR A 470 -21.72 7.34 11.84
N LEU A 471 -20.42 7.38 12.11
CA LEU A 471 -19.34 6.94 11.23
C LEU A 471 -18.61 5.73 11.84
N ASP A 472 -18.14 4.84 11.01
CA ASP A 472 -17.23 3.79 11.45
C ASP A 472 -15.93 4.40 12.03
N LEU A 473 -15.41 3.80 13.09
CA LEU A 473 -14.20 4.28 13.80
C LEU A 473 -13.00 4.44 12.86
N GLU A 474 -12.90 3.59 11.83
CA GLU A 474 -11.86 3.71 10.80
C GLU A 474 -12.03 4.97 9.95
N VAL A 475 -13.26 5.33 9.61
CA VAL A 475 -13.57 6.57 8.86
C VAL A 475 -13.23 7.80 9.70
N VAL A 476 -13.57 7.77 11.00
CA VAL A 476 -13.22 8.85 11.95
C VAL A 476 -11.69 9.05 11.99
N GLY A 477 -10.92 7.97 12.15
CA GLY A 477 -9.46 8.04 12.15
C GLY A 477 -8.89 8.59 10.84
N ARG A 478 -9.33 8.06 9.70
CA ARG A 478 -8.89 8.50 8.36
C ARG A 478 -9.19 9.99 8.12
N ARG A 479 -10.39 10.46 8.45
CA ARG A 479 -10.77 11.87 8.30
C ARG A 479 -9.98 12.79 9.21
N SER A 480 -9.71 12.35 10.44
CA SER A 480 -8.87 13.12 11.39
C SER A 480 -7.44 13.29 10.87
N ILE A 481 -6.84 12.21 10.34
CA ILE A 481 -5.50 12.26 9.70
C ILE A 481 -5.52 13.21 8.50
N ALA A 482 -6.50 13.05 7.60
CA ALA A 482 -6.59 13.88 6.40
C ALA A 482 -6.79 15.36 6.73
N ALA A 483 -7.62 15.68 7.71
CA ALA A 483 -7.83 17.05 8.16
C ALA A 483 -6.55 17.68 8.72
N ALA A 484 -5.79 16.93 9.53
CA ALA A 484 -4.51 17.37 10.05
C ALA A 484 -3.50 17.62 8.92
N GLN A 485 -3.39 16.69 7.97
CA GLN A 485 -2.49 16.84 6.82
C GLN A 485 -2.86 18.01 5.90
N LEU A 486 -4.14 18.24 5.66
CA LEU A 486 -4.60 19.42 4.90
C LEU A 486 -4.31 20.72 5.66
N ALA A 487 -4.51 20.73 6.98
CA ALA A 487 -4.19 21.87 7.82
C ALA A 487 -2.68 22.20 7.78
N GLU A 488 -1.81 21.18 7.81
CA GLU A 488 -0.35 21.31 7.62
C GLU A 488 -0.04 21.88 6.24
N THR A 489 -0.56 21.25 5.21
CA THR A 489 -0.30 21.59 3.81
C THR A 489 -0.65 23.04 3.50
N PHE A 490 -1.82 23.50 3.97
CA PHE A 490 -2.31 24.85 3.67
C PHE A 490 -2.00 25.88 4.78
N GLY A 491 -1.23 25.47 5.81
CA GLY A 491 -0.80 26.37 6.88
C GLY A 491 -1.93 26.92 7.74
N LEU A 492 -2.98 26.15 8.01
CA LEU A 492 -4.22 26.56 8.70
C LEU A 492 -4.00 26.65 10.22
N ARG A 493 -3.21 27.62 10.67
CA ARG A 493 -2.82 27.77 12.09
C ARG A 493 -4.00 28.03 13.02
N ASP A 494 -5.10 28.56 12.53
CA ASP A 494 -6.34 28.76 13.29
C ASP A 494 -7.02 27.43 13.68
N LEU A 495 -6.67 26.31 13.01
CA LEU A 495 -7.10 24.97 13.39
C LEU A 495 -6.23 24.31 14.48
N ALA A 496 -5.16 24.98 14.93
CA ALA A 496 -4.26 24.45 15.96
C ALA A 496 -4.98 23.97 17.23
N PRO A 497 -6.00 24.66 17.77
CA PRO A 497 -6.75 24.15 18.93
C PRO A 497 -7.45 22.82 18.67
N ALA A 498 -8.08 22.64 17.49
CA ALA A 498 -8.77 21.42 17.12
C ALA A 498 -7.77 20.26 16.86
N VAL A 499 -6.64 20.55 16.20
CA VAL A 499 -5.56 19.58 16.00
C VAL A 499 -4.94 19.17 17.34
N ARG A 500 -4.75 20.11 18.27
CA ARG A 500 -4.28 19.81 19.62
C ARG A 500 -5.22 18.88 20.37
N ALA A 501 -6.54 19.08 20.27
CA ALA A 501 -7.53 18.21 20.90
C ALA A 501 -7.38 16.76 20.45
N ILE A 502 -7.04 16.50 19.17
CA ILE A 502 -6.77 15.16 18.67
C ILE A 502 -5.51 14.56 19.31
N VAL A 503 -4.45 15.35 19.51
CA VAL A 503 -3.20 14.86 20.11
C VAL A 503 -3.39 14.39 21.55
N VAL A 504 -4.18 15.13 22.34
CA VAL A 504 -4.41 14.78 23.76
C VAL A 504 -5.45 13.69 23.94
N ASP A 505 -6.28 13.43 22.96
CA ASP A 505 -7.34 12.44 23.06
C ASP A 505 -6.78 11.03 23.29
N GLU A 506 -7.05 10.46 24.48
CA GLU A 506 -6.60 9.11 24.85
C GLU A 506 -7.22 8.01 23.99
N LEU A 507 -8.42 8.24 23.46
CA LEU A 507 -9.13 7.28 22.62
C LEU A 507 -8.68 7.34 21.16
N ALA A 508 -8.05 8.44 20.70
CA ALA A 508 -7.53 8.52 19.36
C ALA A 508 -6.44 7.47 19.13
N GLU A 509 -6.37 6.91 17.91
CA GLU A 509 -5.29 5.99 17.52
C GLU A 509 -3.93 6.70 17.51
N ALA A 510 -2.85 5.94 17.76
CA ALA A 510 -1.50 6.48 17.76
C ALA A 510 -1.12 7.13 16.41
N SER A 511 -1.58 6.56 15.29
CA SER A 511 -1.42 7.11 13.94
C SER A 511 -2.12 8.46 13.77
N VAL A 512 -3.32 8.61 14.32
CA VAL A 512 -4.11 9.83 14.27
C VAL A 512 -3.43 10.92 15.12
N ARG A 513 -3.00 10.58 16.34
CA ARG A 513 -2.24 11.49 17.20
C ARG A 513 -0.92 11.91 16.58
N ALA A 514 -0.21 10.97 15.92
CA ALA A 514 1.05 11.27 15.26
C ALA A 514 0.88 12.27 14.10
N ALA A 515 -0.14 12.09 13.26
CA ALA A 515 -0.44 13.02 12.18
C ALA A 515 -0.78 14.42 12.72
N ALA A 516 -1.63 14.50 13.76
CA ALA A 516 -1.97 15.75 14.40
C ALA A 516 -0.76 16.43 15.05
N ALA A 517 0.11 15.66 15.71
CA ALA A 517 1.35 16.17 16.29
C ALA A 517 2.30 16.74 15.22
N GLN A 518 2.43 16.04 14.08
CA GLN A 518 3.23 16.51 12.94
C GLN A 518 2.71 17.86 12.43
N THR A 519 1.41 18.03 12.30
CA THR A 519 0.79 19.30 11.92
C THR A 519 1.13 20.44 12.89
N LEU A 520 1.09 20.16 14.20
CA LEU A 520 1.47 21.19 15.21
C LEU A 520 2.96 21.55 15.10
N ILE A 521 3.83 20.60 14.78
CA ILE A 521 5.25 20.86 14.49
C ILE A 521 5.38 21.82 13.31
N ALA A 522 4.67 21.53 12.21
CA ALA A 522 4.73 22.34 11.00
C ALA A 522 4.22 23.79 11.23
N PHE A 523 3.22 23.97 12.10
CA PHE A 523 2.74 25.29 12.45
C PHE A 523 3.75 26.14 13.21
N HIS A 524 4.63 25.51 13.98
CA HIS A 524 5.62 26.17 14.82
C HIS A 524 6.97 25.44 14.75
N PRO A 525 7.67 25.52 13.61
CA PRO A 525 8.93 24.83 13.44
C PRO A 525 9.98 25.38 14.40
N ASN A 526 10.19 24.67 15.50
CA ASN A 526 11.23 24.94 16.48
C ASN A 526 11.85 23.59 16.86
N PRO A 527 13.17 23.39 16.76
CA PRO A 527 13.84 22.11 16.99
C PRO A 527 13.49 21.46 18.33
N ARG A 528 13.41 22.24 19.40
CA ARG A 528 13.07 21.75 20.74
C ARG A 528 11.63 21.23 20.81
N ARG A 529 10.69 22.02 20.26
CA ARG A 529 9.28 21.69 20.19
C ARG A 529 9.03 20.47 19.33
N SER A 530 9.67 20.42 18.17
CA SER A 530 9.55 19.29 17.25
C SER A 530 9.94 17.97 17.91
N ALA A 531 11.03 17.95 18.69
CA ALA A 531 11.46 16.75 19.40
C ALA A 531 10.43 16.28 20.44
N LEU A 532 9.87 17.21 21.24
CA LEU A 532 8.87 16.90 22.27
C LEU A 532 7.53 16.44 21.65
N ILE A 533 7.06 17.16 20.62
CA ILE A 533 5.78 16.84 19.98
C ILE A 533 5.83 15.46 19.27
N ARG A 534 6.99 15.02 18.76
CA ARG A 534 7.12 13.68 18.16
C ARG A 534 6.83 12.55 19.14
N ILE A 535 7.17 12.69 20.41
CA ILE A 535 6.91 11.66 21.42
C ILE A 535 5.48 11.70 22.00
N VAL A 536 4.80 12.82 21.86
CA VAL A 536 3.43 13.05 22.40
C VAL A 536 2.42 12.03 21.84
N ALA A 537 2.64 11.50 20.65
CA ALA A 537 1.76 10.51 20.03
C ALA A 537 1.84 9.12 20.67
N ASP A 538 2.83 8.84 21.54
CA ASP A 538 3.01 7.52 22.13
C ASP A 538 1.81 7.15 23.03
N PRO A 539 1.18 5.97 22.80
CA PRO A 539 0.00 5.56 23.57
C PRO A 539 0.28 5.32 25.05
N LYS A 540 1.53 5.12 25.44
CA LYS A 540 1.93 4.88 26.85
C LYS A 540 2.08 6.15 27.67
N LEU A 541 2.06 7.32 27.04
CA LEU A 541 2.05 8.59 27.76
C LEU A 541 0.67 8.86 28.35
N SER A 542 0.65 9.30 29.62
CA SER A 542 -0.59 9.77 30.24
C SER A 542 -1.05 11.11 29.63
N GLU A 543 -2.34 11.40 29.74
CA GLU A 543 -2.92 12.69 29.32
C GLU A 543 -2.17 13.86 29.95
N VAL A 544 -1.85 13.77 31.25
CA VAL A 544 -1.16 14.82 32.00
C VAL A 544 0.22 15.12 31.40
N VAL A 545 0.98 14.09 31.01
CA VAL A 545 2.30 14.26 30.38
C VAL A 545 2.16 14.87 28.99
N ARG A 546 1.16 14.42 28.20
CA ARG A 546 0.88 15.02 26.89
C ARG A 546 0.53 16.49 26.97
N GLU A 547 -0.37 16.86 27.90
CA GLU A 547 -0.76 18.25 28.13
C GLU A 547 0.44 19.12 28.56
N ALA A 548 1.30 18.61 29.44
CA ALA A 548 2.52 19.29 29.85
C ALA A 548 3.46 19.55 28.66
N ILE A 549 3.67 18.55 27.81
CA ILE A 549 4.51 18.68 26.59
C ILE A 549 3.91 19.72 25.64
N LEU A 550 2.60 19.70 25.41
CA LEU A 550 1.94 20.63 24.51
C LEU A 550 1.85 22.04 25.08
N ALA A 551 1.71 22.20 26.40
CA ALA A 551 1.75 23.48 27.06
C ALA A 551 3.14 24.14 26.92
N ASP A 552 4.21 23.38 27.11
CA ASP A 552 5.59 23.84 26.88
C ASP A 552 5.83 24.20 25.41
N ALA A 553 5.36 23.35 24.48
CA ALA A 553 5.45 23.63 23.05
C ALA A 553 4.67 24.88 22.62
N ALA A 554 3.65 25.32 23.36
CA ALA A 554 2.88 26.53 23.10
C ALA A 554 3.51 27.82 23.69
N SER A 555 4.32 27.71 24.75
CA SER A 555 4.96 28.84 25.40
C SER A 555 6.24 29.28 24.69
N ALA A 556 6.12 30.29 23.82
CA ALA A 556 7.08 30.60 22.78
C ALA A 556 8.45 31.15 23.22
N ASP A 557 8.60 31.81 24.38
CA ASP A 557 9.72 32.71 24.63
C ASP A 557 10.34 32.71 26.03
N GLN A 558 10.17 31.65 26.85
CA GLN A 558 10.73 31.69 28.22
C GLN A 558 11.79 30.63 28.54
N PRO A 559 12.82 30.95 29.37
CA PRO A 559 13.85 30.01 29.84
C PRO A 559 13.33 28.85 30.67
N ALA A 560 12.10 28.91 31.18
CA ALA A 560 11.44 27.87 31.93
C ALA A 560 11.28 26.54 31.17
N SER A 561 11.35 26.58 29.83
CA SER A 561 11.22 25.41 28.97
C SER A 561 12.34 24.40 29.13
N LYS A 562 13.58 24.79 29.49
CA LYS A 562 14.70 23.82 29.66
C LYS A 562 14.48 22.93 30.88
N ASP A 563 13.97 23.49 31.96
CA ASP A 563 13.71 22.72 33.19
C ASP A 563 12.53 21.77 33.04
N LEU A 564 11.51 22.15 32.27
CA LEU A 564 10.36 21.28 32.01
C LEU A 564 10.76 20.12 31.07
N VAL A 565 11.50 20.39 30.00
CA VAL A 565 12.05 19.33 29.12
C VAL A 565 12.94 18.37 29.93
N GLY A 566 13.76 18.90 30.86
CA GLY A 566 14.59 18.09 31.75
C GLY A 566 13.79 17.23 32.71
N LYS A 567 12.68 17.74 33.26
CA LYS A 567 11.75 16.96 34.12
C LYS A 567 11.04 15.87 33.32
N VAL A 568 10.45 16.23 32.19
CA VAL A 568 9.76 15.27 31.29
C VAL A 568 10.75 14.18 30.84
N ALA A 569 11.95 14.55 30.42
CA ALA A 569 12.94 13.58 29.97
C ALA A 569 13.30 12.52 31.03
N ARG A 570 13.36 12.90 32.31
CA ARG A 570 13.61 11.96 33.43
C ARG A 570 12.46 10.99 33.68
N GLU A 571 11.23 11.41 33.45
CA GLU A 571 10.02 10.62 33.67
C GLU A 571 9.66 9.72 32.47
N LEU A 572 10.28 9.95 31.30
CA LEU A 572 10.05 9.16 30.10
C LEU A 572 10.61 7.75 30.27
N PRO A 573 9.89 6.71 29.82
CA PRO A 573 10.48 5.37 29.64
C PRO A 573 11.74 5.43 28.77
N ALA A 574 12.71 4.55 29.03
CA ALA A 574 14.02 4.54 28.34
C ALA A 574 13.89 4.57 26.80
N ARG A 575 12.89 3.88 26.25
CA ARG A 575 12.56 3.91 24.81
C ARG A 575 12.26 5.32 24.29
N LEU A 576 11.45 6.08 25.03
CA LEU A 576 11.08 7.43 24.63
C LEU A 576 12.22 8.42 24.86
N GLN A 577 13.09 8.18 25.87
CA GLN A 577 14.33 8.92 26.05
C GLN A 577 15.26 8.77 24.84
N ALA A 578 15.40 7.55 24.29
CA ALA A 578 16.19 7.28 23.09
C ALA A 578 15.61 8.02 21.86
N SER A 579 14.28 7.96 21.66
CA SER A 579 13.60 8.68 20.59
C SER A 579 13.72 10.19 20.71
N LEU A 580 13.63 10.74 21.92
CA LEU A 580 13.86 12.15 22.22
C LEU A 580 15.30 12.56 21.89
N ALA A 581 16.28 11.77 22.34
CA ALA A 581 17.70 12.03 22.08
C ALA A 581 18.01 12.05 20.57
N GLU A 582 17.45 11.13 19.81
CA GLU A 582 17.64 11.08 18.36
C GLU A 582 16.97 12.26 17.63
N ALA A 583 15.76 12.65 18.04
CA ALA A 583 15.07 13.80 17.48
C ALA A 583 15.77 15.13 17.81
N LEU A 584 16.31 15.26 19.02
CA LEU A 584 17.13 16.43 19.40
C LEU A 584 18.42 16.52 18.59
N ALA A 585 19.02 15.39 18.23
CA ALA A 585 20.26 15.37 17.43
C ALA A 585 20.07 15.87 15.98
N GLU A 586 18.85 16.10 15.50
CA GLU A 586 18.57 16.51 14.10
C GLU A 586 18.95 17.97 13.78
N THR A 587 19.11 18.81 14.80
CA THR A 587 19.43 20.23 14.60
C THR A 587 20.53 20.69 15.55
N ASN A 588 21.22 21.79 15.23
CA ASN A 588 22.28 22.36 16.05
C ASN A 588 21.83 22.73 17.47
N GLU A 589 20.67 23.37 17.58
CA GLU A 589 20.10 23.80 18.87
C GLU A 589 19.58 22.60 19.66
N GLY A 590 19.00 21.60 18.97
CA GLY A 590 18.58 20.35 19.59
C GLY A 590 19.76 19.54 20.09
N ALA A 591 20.86 19.47 19.33
CA ALA A 591 22.09 18.78 19.71
C ALA A 591 22.72 19.41 20.97
N ASP A 592 22.75 20.76 21.06
CA ASP A 592 23.21 21.47 22.27
C ASP A 592 22.31 21.13 23.48
N LEU A 593 21.00 21.13 23.31
CA LEU A 593 20.06 20.73 24.34
C LEU A 593 20.22 19.26 24.76
N LEU A 594 20.39 18.34 23.83
CA LEU A 594 20.65 16.92 24.12
C LEU A 594 21.88 16.74 25.02
N ILE A 595 22.99 17.39 24.65
CA ILE A 595 24.23 17.34 25.42
C ILE A 595 24.01 17.96 26.81
N THR A 596 23.35 19.11 26.89
CA THR A 596 23.01 19.77 28.16
C THR A 596 22.15 18.88 29.06
N LEU A 597 21.10 18.22 28.51
CA LEU A 597 20.27 17.28 29.28
C LEU A 597 21.07 16.06 29.77
N SER A 598 22.08 15.65 29.01
CA SER A 598 22.98 14.57 29.43
C SER A 598 23.95 15.03 30.52
N GLU A 599 24.44 16.27 30.45
CA GLU A 599 25.32 16.87 31.47
C GLU A 599 24.61 17.00 32.83
N VAL A 600 23.32 17.36 32.84
CA VAL A 600 22.53 17.45 34.08
C VAL A 600 21.87 16.15 34.49
N GLY A 601 22.15 15.05 33.80
CA GLY A 601 21.62 13.71 34.13
C GLY A 601 20.12 13.53 33.87
N SER A 602 19.50 14.38 33.07
CA SER A 602 18.10 14.23 32.65
C SER A 602 17.89 13.23 31.52
N LEU A 603 18.93 13.01 30.71
CA LEU A 603 19.04 11.92 29.74
C LEU A 603 20.32 11.14 30.00
N ALA A 604 20.29 9.84 29.81
CA ALA A 604 21.47 9.00 29.98
C ALA A 604 22.54 9.35 28.93
N ALA A 605 23.79 9.61 29.37
CA ALA A 605 24.90 9.91 28.47
C ALA A 605 25.19 8.78 27.45
N SER A 606 24.74 7.55 27.75
CA SER A 606 24.83 6.41 26.82
C SER A 606 24.08 6.63 25.50
N HIS A 607 23.07 7.48 25.45
CA HIS A 607 22.42 7.84 24.19
C HIS A 607 23.38 8.52 23.20
N LEU A 608 24.35 9.28 23.73
CA LEU A 608 25.39 9.94 22.93
C LEU A 608 26.39 8.95 22.28
N GLN A 609 26.43 7.69 22.74
CA GLN A 609 27.24 6.63 22.12
C GLN A 609 26.54 5.99 20.91
N SER A 610 25.23 6.23 20.72
CA SER A 610 24.46 5.69 19.60
C SER A 610 25.04 6.14 18.26
N ALA A 611 25.29 5.20 17.35
CA ALA A 611 25.89 5.50 16.05
C ALA A 611 25.07 6.50 15.20
N PRO A 612 23.73 6.42 15.13
CA PRO A 612 22.91 7.43 14.45
C PRO A 612 23.05 8.83 15.05
N ILE A 613 23.04 8.95 16.39
CA ILE A 613 23.19 10.23 17.09
C ILE A 613 24.59 10.82 16.82
N GLN A 614 25.64 10.00 16.97
CA GLN A 614 27.02 10.46 16.67
C GLN A 614 27.20 10.89 15.22
N ALA A 615 26.56 10.20 14.26
CA ALA A 615 26.62 10.58 12.87
C ALA A 615 25.97 11.97 12.64
N LYS A 616 24.81 12.21 13.26
CA LYS A 616 24.11 13.51 13.21
C LYS A 616 24.93 14.61 13.90
N LEU A 617 25.47 14.35 15.10
CA LEU A 617 26.29 15.33 15.81
C LEU A 617 27.56 15.73 15.02
N ARG A 618 28.16 14.78 14.30
CA ARG A 618 29.32 15.07 13.43
C ARG A 618 28.94 15.85 12.18
N SER A 619 27.73 15.70 11.66
CA SER A 619 27.27 16.41 10.47
C SER A 619 26.91 17.87 10.72
N HIS A 620 26.76 18.30 11.98
CA HIS A 620 26.52 19.69 12.34
C HIS A 620 27.76 20.60 12.25
N GLY A 621 28.86 20.13 11.68
CA GLY A 621 30.06 20.94 11.38
C GLY A 621 30.97 21.22 12.59
N ASP A 622 32.13 21.85 12.32
CA ASP A 622 33.13 22.42 13.23
C ASP A 622 33.57 21.64 14.49
N GLY A 623 33.05 20.47 14.75
CA GLY A 623 33.43 19.58 15.90
C GLY A 623 33.12 20.16 17.27
N ARG A 624 32.33 21.25 17.38
CA ARG A 624 32.01 21.93 18.64
C ARG A 624 31.36 21.05 19.71
N PHE A 625 30.73 19.97 19.32
CA PHE A 625 30.14 19.03 20.27
C PHE A 625 31.09 17.92 20.73
N ALA A 626 32.18 17.67 19.98
CA ALA A 626 33.06 16.52 20.19
C ALA A 626 33.65 16.46 21.60
N ALA A 627 34.22 17.57 22.11
CA ALA A 627 34.83 17.61 23.44
C ALA A 627 33.82 17.38 24.58
N ARG A 628 32.57 17.88 24.45
CA ARG A 628 31.52 17.69 25.47
C ARG A 628 31.02 16.24 25.43
N VAL A 629 30.85 15.67 24.24
CA VAL A 629 30.43 14.26 24.08
C VAL A 629 31.52 13.34 24.63
N GLU A 630 32.78 13.54 24.30
CA GLU A 630 33.91 12.74 24.82
C GLU A 630 33.98 12.77 26.35
N LYS A 631 33.82 13.96 26.95
CA LYS A 631 33.77 14.11 28.41
C LYS A 631 32.68 13.29 29.07
N LEU A 632 31.48 13.18 28.40
CA LEU A 632 30.34 12.46 28.94
C LEU A 632 30.40 10.96 28.68
N THR A 633 31.05 10.55 27.60
CA THR A 633 31.05 9.15 27.15
C THR A 633 32.37 8.40 27.40
N GLY A 634 33.47 9.10 27.63
CA GLY A 634 34.81 8.49 27.73
C GLY A 634 34.99 7.51 28.90
N ALA A 635 34.20 7.67 29.97
CA ALA A 635 34.22 6.71 31.12
C ALA A 635 33.18 5.58 30.96
N LEU A 636 32.33 5.62 29.91
CA LEU A 636 31.34 4.59 29.66
C LEU A 636 31.96 3.40 28.91
N PRO A 637 31.52 2.15 29.17
CA PRO A 637 31.97 1.00 28.36
C PRO A 637 31.63 1.23 26.89
N PRO A 638 32.50 0.77 25.95
CA PRO A 638 32.19 0.84 24.52
C PRO A 638 30.85 0.19 24.19
N LEU A 639 30.13 0.79 23.25
CA LEU A 639 28.80 0.29 22.86
C LEU A 639 28.85 -1.15 22.34
N GLU A 640 29.89 -1.50 21.58
CA GLU A 640 30.12 -2.86 21.07
C GLU A 640 30.22 -3.90 22.17
N GLU A 641 30.88 -3.59 23.29
CA GLU A 641 30.98 -4.52 24.43
C GLU A 641 29.63 -4.69 25.14
N LYS A 642 28.89 -3.59 25.36
CA LYS A 642 27.53 -3.65 25.92
C LYS A 642 26.58 -4.44 25.04
N THR A 643 26.62 -4.20 23.73
CA THR A 643 25.78 -4.91 22.76
C THR A 643 26.11 -6.38 22.73
N ARG A 644 27.40 -6.74 22.79
CA ARG A 644 27.87 -8.14 22.86
C ARG A 644 27.37 -8.85 24.11
N GLN A 645 27.48 -8.21 25.29
CA GLN A 645 26.96 -8.72 26.55
C GLN A 645 25.43 -8.87 26.50
N LEU A 646 24.71 -7.90 25.92
CA LEU A 646 23.27 -7.98 25.74
C LEU A 646 22.87 -9.16 24.85
N ILE A 647 23.51 -9.33 23.69
CA ILE A 647 23.26 -10.45 22.78
C ILE A 647 23.49 -11.79 23.49
N ALA A 648 24.61 -11.94 24.21
CA ALA A 648 24.91 -13.16 24.96
C ALA A 648 23.85 -13.45 26.03
N ALA A 649 23.47 -12.44 26.81
CA ALA A 649 22.43 -12.58 27.83
C ALA A 649 21.06 -12.96 27.25
N ARG A 650 20.65 -12.32 26.10
CA ARG A 650 19.39 -12.64 25.45
C ARG A 650 19.38 -14.01 24.79
N SER A 651 20.50 -14.42 24.19
CA SER A 651 20.64 -15.77 23.63
C SER A 651 20.51 -16.87 24.69
N GLN A 652 21.13 -16.70 25.86
CA GLN A 652 20.95 -17.62 26.96
C GLN A 652 19.53 -17.66 27.50
N ALA A 653 18.91 -16.48 27.69
CA ALA A 653 17.56 -16.40 28.22
C ALA A 653 16.53 -16.95 27.23
N PHE A 654 16.74 -16.81 25.92
CA PHE A 654 15.86 -17.35 24.89
C PHE A 654 15.71 -18.87 24.95
N VAL A 655 16.78 -19.60 25.28
CA VAL A 655 16.74 -21.07 25.38
C VAL A 655 15.73 -21.54 26.44
N HIS A 656 15.49 -20.73 27.46
CA HIS A 656 14.59 -21.04 28.59
C HIS A 656 13.28 -20.27 28.52
N ALA A 657 13.09 -19.44 27.48
CA ALA A 657 11.90 -18.62 27.32
C ALA A 657 10.71 -19.44 26.79
N ASP A 658 9.54 -19.23 27.39
CA ASP A 658 8.26 -19.73 26.85
C ASP A 658 7.79 -18.84 25.69
N ALA A 659 8.54 -18.89 24.58
CA ALA A 659 8.36 -18.03 23.42
C ALA A 659 7.31 -18.61 22.46
N VAL A 660 6.40 -17.76 21.98
CA VAL A 660 5.25 -18.16 21.13
C VAL A 660 5.28 -17.44 19.78
N ALA A 661 5.48 -18.21 18.71
CA ALA A 661 5.59 -17.65 17.34
C ALA A 661 4.38 -16.85 16.89
N SER A 662 3.16 -17.22 17.29
CA SER A 662 1.94 -16.46 16.93
C SER A 662 1.91 -15.07 17.57
N ARG A 663 2.42 -14.90 18.80
CA ARG A 663 2.61 -13.57 19.40
C ARG A 663 3.74 -12.81 18.72
N GLY A 664 4.82 -13.50 18.36
CA GLY A 664 5.97 -12.92 17.64
C GLY A 664 5.60 -12.34 16.29
N ARG A 665 4.60 -12.91 15.60
CA ARG A 665 4.04 -12.33 14.37
C ARG A 665 3.51 -10.91 14.60
N LEU A 666 2.80 -10.68 15.69
CA LEU A 666 2.27 -9.35 16.01
C LEU A 666 3.39 -8.35 16.33
N VAL A 667 4.45 -8.81 16.99
CA VAL A 667 5.64 -7.98 17.24
C VAL A 667 6.34 -7.62 15.93
N PHE A 668 6.43 -8.56 14.98
CA PHE A 668 6.94 -8.33 13.63
C PHE A 668 6.09 -7.29 12.87
N GLU A 669 4.79 -7.47 12.82
CA GLU A 669 3.85 -6.56 12.13
C GLU A 669 3.97 -5.13 12.68
N LYS A 670 4.18 -4.98 13.98
CA LYS A 670 4.29 -3.69 14.65
C LYS A 670 5.64 -2.98 14.45
N ASN A 671 6.75 -3.73 14.45
CA ASN A 671 8.07 -3.13 14.55
C ASN A 671 8.95 -3.36 13.31
N CYS A 672 8.63 -4.34 12.46
CA CYS A 672 9.49 -4.81 11.38
C CYS A 672 8.83 -4.72 10.00
N ALA A 673 7.51 -4.93 9.91
CA ALA A 673 6.78 -5.01 8.65
C ALA A 673 6.77 -3.71 7.83
N GLY A 674 7.05 -2.55 8.45
CA GLY A 674 7.23 -1.27 7.74
C GLY A 674 8.40 -1.26 6.76
N CYS A 675 9.43 -2.09 7.02
CA CYS A 675 10.63 -2.19 6.19
C CYS A 675 10.87 -3.59 5.62
N HIS A 676 10.48 -4.65 6.34
CA HIS A 676 10.76 -6.04 5.99
C HIS A 676 9.53 -6.81 5.56
N GLN A 677 9.70 -7.74 4.64
CA GLN A 677 8.66 -8.66 4.21
C GLN A 677 9.01 -10.09 4.62
N ILE A 678 8.01 -10.84 5.12
CA ILE A 678 8.07 -12.28 5.42
C ILE A 678 6.75 -12.94 5.03
N GLY A 679 6.79 -14.05 4.30
CA GLY A 679 5.59 -14.76 3.84
C GLY A 679 4.65 -13.89 2.99
N GLY A 680 5.19 -12.94 2.22
CA GLY A 680 4.42 -12.00 1.40
C GLY A 680 3.78 -10.83 2.18
N ARG A 681 4.01 -10.72 3.50
CA ARG A 681 3.48 -9.65 4.37
C ARG A 681 4.57 -8.66 4.74
N GLY A 682 4.24 -7.36 4.70
CA GLY A 682 5.17 -6.27 4.99
C GLY A 682 5.75 -5.62 3.73
N ALA A 683 6.61 -4.61 3.92
CA ALA A 683 7.23 -3.83 2.87
C ALA A 683 8.59 -4.40 2.43
N LEU A 684 8.95 -4.17 1.17
CA LEU A 684 10.27 -4.52 0.60
C LEU A 684 11.18 -3.28 0.57
N VAL A 685 11.43 -2.69 1.72
CA VAL A 685 12.39 -1.60 1.89
C VAL A 685 13.74 -2.14 2.37
N GLY A 686 13.71 -2.95 3.42
CA GLY A 686 14.84 -3.72 3.90
C GLY A 686 14.92 -5.11 3.26
N PRO A 687 15.89 -5.95 3.69
CA PRO A 687 15.99 -7.33 3.24
C PRO A 687 14.71 -8.12 3.50
N GLN A 688 14.36 -9.00 2.56
CA GLN A 688 13.30 -9.99 2.76
C GLN A 688 13.76 -11.04 3.78
N LEU A 689 12.90 -11.38 4.75
CA LEU A 689 13.25 -12.24 5.88
C LEU A 689 12.83 -13.71 5.73
N ASP A 690 12.32 -14.11 4.54
CA ASP A 690 11.99 -15.51 4.27
C ASP A 690 13.25 -16.37 4.36
N GLY A 691 13.27 -17.31 5.30
CA GLY A 691 14.39 -18.22 5.54
C GLY A 691 15.49 -17.69 6.49
N GLU A 692 15.43 -16.46 6.97
CA GLU A 692 16.43 -15.92 7.92
C GLU A 692 16.53 -16.74 9.21
N GLY A 693 15.45 -17.34 9.68
CA GLY A 693 15.45 -18.22 10.84
C GLY A 693 16.32 -19.48 10.69
N LEU A 694 16.71 -19.88 9.46
CA LEU A 694 17.67 -20.97 9.24
C LEU A 694 19.07 -20.66 9.77
N ARG A 695 19.37 -19.39 10.03
CA ARG A 695 20.65 -18.93 10.58
C ARG A 695 20.76 -19.13 12.09
N GLY A 696 19.63 -19.51 12.74
CA GLY A 696 19.56 -19.80 14.17
C GLY A 696 19.28 -18.57 15.05
N ALA A 697 18.85 -18.83 16.29
CA ALA A 697 18.37 -17.80 17.22
C ALA A 697 19.45 -16.76 17.58
N GLU A 698 20.69 -17.19 17.80
CA GLU A 698 21.79 -16.30 18.15
C GLU A 698 22.05 -15.27 17.04
N ARG A 699 22.06 -15.72 15.79
CA ARG A 699 22.29 -14.84 14.65
C ARG A 699 21.11 -13.88 14.41
N VAL A 700 19.88 -14.36 14.56
CA VAL A 700 18.68 -13.53 14.47
C VAL A 700 18.69 -12.46 15.55
N LEU A 701 19.06 -12.82 16.79
CA LEU A 701 19.22 -11.86 17.89
C LEU A 701 20.34 -10.85 17.60
N GLU A 702 21.47 -11.28 17.06
CA GLU A 702 22.57 -10.39 16.66
C GLU A 702 22.11 -9.37 15.62
N ASP A 703 21.43 -9.81 14.56
CA ASP A 703 20.96 -8.93 13.49
C ASP A 703 19.89 -7.93 13.98
N ILE A 704 19.10 -8.30 15.01
CA ILE A 704 18.09 -7.41 15.61
C ILE A 704 18.76 -6.41 16.58
N LEU A 705 19.70 -6.87 17.41
CA LEU A 705 20.29 -6.08 18.50
C LEU A 705 21.54 -5.28 18.09
N ASP A 706 22.20 -5.69 17.00
CA ASP A 706 23.35 -5.01 16.40
C ASP A 706 23.23 -4.90 14.87
N PRO A 707 22.21 -4.16 14.38
CA PRO A 707 21.91 -4.10 12.94
C PRO A 707 23.00 -3.38 12.13
N ASN A 708 23.98 -2.76 12.77
CA ASN A 708 25.08 -2.07 12.12
C ASN A 708 26.32 -2.96 11.88
N ARG A 709 26.33 -4.16 12.43
CA ARG A 709 27.53 -5.04 12.38
C ARG A 709 27.81 -5.61 11.00
N ASN A 710 26.75 -6.01 10.27
CA ASN A 710 26.85 -6.69 8.98
C ASN A 710 25.85 -6.12 7.97
N VAL A 711 25.93 -4.82 7.69
CA VAL A 711 25.03 -4.15 6.76
C VAL A 711 25.48 -4.40 5.32
N ASP A 712 24.57 -4.93 4.48
CA ASP A 712 24.82 -4.97 3.04
C ASP A 712 24.88 -3.54 2.49
N PRO A 713 25.87 -3.21 1.63
CA PRO A 713 25.99 -1.87 1.03
C PRO A 713 24.71 -1.35 0.38
N ALA A 714 23.85 -2.23 -0.14
CA ALA A 714 22.55 -1.85 -0.72
C ALA A 714 21.58 -1.24 0.29
N PHE A 715 21.80 -1.47 1.60
CA PHE A 715 20.96 -0.96 2.68
C PHE A 715 21.69 0.04 3.58
N HIS A 716 22.76 0.66 3.10
CA HIS A 716 23.42 1.72 3.84
C HIS A 716 22.57 3.00 3.86
N ALA A 717 22.40 3.59 5.04
CA ALA A 717 21.71 4.86 5.20
C ALA A 717 22.49 6.00 4.56
N THR A 718 21.80 6.94 3.96
CA THR A 718 22.31 8.21 3.46
C THR A 718 21.96 9.33 4.43
N LEU A 719 22.90 10.18 4.75
CA LEU A 719 22.68 11.46 5.43
C LEU A 719 22.53 12.55 4.37
N LEU A 720 21.44 13.31 4.47
CA LEU A 720 21.16 14.48 3.67
C LEU A 720 21.18 15.70 4.59
N ALA A 721 22.18 16.55 4.46
CA ALA A 721 22.19 17.87 5.08
C ALA A 721 21.40 18.82 4.18
N LEU A 722 20.37 19.45 4.71
CA LEU A 722 19.51 20.36 3.97
C LEU A 722 19.98 21.81 4.20
N ARG A 723 19.69 22.66 3.23
CA ARG A 723 20.02 24.11 3.29
C ARG A 723 19.36 24.84 4.45
N ASP A 724 18.29 24.29 5.04
CA ASP A 724 17.64 24.83 6.23
C ASP A 724 18.27 24.34 7.55
N GLY A 725 19.39 23.63 7.48
CA GLY A 725 20.12 23.08 8.61
C GLY A 725 19.57 21.77 9.20
N ARG A 726 18.53 21.19 8.63
CA ARG A 726 18.07 19.84 9.02
C ARG A 726 18.98 18.77 8.43
N VAL A 727 19.14 17.68 9.17
CA VAL A 727 19.84 16.49 8.69
C VAL A 727 18.85 15.31 8.67
N ILE A 728 18.57 14.80 7.48
CA ILE A 728 17.73 13.62 7.26
C ILE A 728 18.63 12.39 7.11
N SER A 729 18.29 11.32 7.82
CA SER A 729 18.96 10.02 7.71
C SER A 729 17.96 8.95 7.28
N GLY A 730 18.28 8.23 6.22
CA GLY A 730 17.41 7.15 5.72
C GLY A 730 17.99 6.45 4.51
N LEU A 731 17.25 5.47 4.00
CA LEU A 731 17.59 4.80 2.75
C LEU A 731 17.02 5.60 1.57
N VAL A 732 17.89 6.09 0.68
CA VAL A 732 17.44 6.65 -0.61
C VAL A 732 16.97 5.51 -1.48
N ARG A 733 15.65 5.34 -1.57
CA ARG A 733 15.02 4.21 -2.27
C ARG A 733 15.01 4.41 -3.78
N ARG A 734 14.76 5.64 -4.21
CA ARG A 734 14.68 6.01 -5.64
C ARG A 734 14.82 7.52 -5.81
N GLU A 735 15.14 7.91 -7.03
CA GLU A 735 15.16 9.31 -7.46
C GLU A 735 14.00 9.50 -8.45
N GLU A 736 13.08 10.39 -8.13
CA GLU A 736 11.91 10.70 -8.95
C GLU A 736 11.99 12.15 -9.44
N GLY A 737 12.46 12.30 -10.69
CA GLY A 737 12.64 13.62 -11.28
C GLY A 737 13.67 14.45 -10.49
N VAL A 738 13.21 15.51 -9.83
CA VAL A 738 14.03 16.40 -9.01
C VAL A 738 14.01 16.05 -7.52
N ASN A 739 13.30 15.00 -7.11
CA ASN A 739 13.12 14.60 -5.72
C ASN A 739 13.87 13.30 -5.40
N LEU A 740 14.43 13.24 -4.19
CA LEU A 740 14.93 12.01 -3.57
C LEU A 740 13.83 11.44 -2.68
N VAL A 741 13.45 10.19 -2.89
CA VAL A 741 12.53 9.49 -2.00
C VAL A 741 13.36 8.75 -0.97
N VAL A 742 13.28 9.22 0.27
CA VAL A 742 14.04 8.71 1.42
C VAL A 742 13.10 7.98 2.36
N VAL A 743 13.47 6.76 2.73
CA VAL A 743 12.75 5.97 3.74
C VAL A 743 13.48 6.08 5.07
N ASP A 744 12.80 6.57 6.07
CA ASP A 744 13.35 6.71 7.43
C ASP A 744 13.34 5.38 8.21
N ARG A 745 13.86 5.41 9.45
CA ARG A 745 13.90 4.26 10.36
C ARG A 745 12.53 3.69 10.74
N THR A 746 11.45 4.39 10.46
CA THR A 746 10.08 3.93 10.73
C THR A 746 9.42 3.29 9.51
N GLY A 747 10.09 3.28 8.35
CA GLY A 747 9.57 2.82 7.09
C GLY A 747 8.76 3.90 6.33
N LYS A 748 8.72 5.13 6.84
CA LYS A 748 8.01 6.24 6.21
C LYS A 748 8.82 6.81 5.04
N GLU A 749 8.19 6.91 3.87
CA GLU A 749 8.76 7.62 2.73
C GLU A 749 8.61 9.15 2.90
N THR A 750 9.67 9.87 2.60
CA THR A 750 9.71 11.33 2.56
C THR A 750 10.37 11.76 1.26
N GLU A 751 9.69 12.61 0.51
CA GLU A 751 10.27 13.24 -0.67
C GLU A 751 11.08 14.46 -0.26
N VAL A 752 12.32 14.52 -0.72
CA VAL A 752 13.26 15.62 -0.46
C VAL A 752 13.67 16.20 -1.81
N PRO A 753 13.34 17.46 -2.11
CA PRO A 753 13.80 18.11 -3.32
C PRO A 753 15.33 18.16 -3.36
N SER A 754 15.94 17.69 -4.45
CA SER A 754 17.42 17.68 -4.59
C SER A 754 18.02 19.09 -4.47
N ALA A 755 17.25 20.12 -4.82
CA ALA A 755 17.69 21.52 -4.69
C ALA A 755 17.81 21.98 -3.21
N GLU A 756 17.12 21.31 -2.28
CA GLU A 756 17.22 21.59 -0.84
C GLU A 756 18.39 20.86 -0.18
N VAL A 757 18.99 19.90 -0.86
CA VAL A 757 20.12 19.14 -0.33
C VAL A 757 21.41 19.94 -0.53
N GLU A 758 22.09 20.24 0.56
CA GLU A 758 23.40 20.89 0.57
C GLU A 758 24.52 19.84 0.47
N GLU A 759 24.43 18.77 1.25
CA GLU A 759 25.39 17.67 1.25
C GLU A 759 24.66 16.31 1.28
N ARG A 760 25.12 15.37 0.45
CA ARG A 760 24.68 13.97 0.48
C ARG A 760 25.86 13.06 0.82
N ARG A 761 25.78 12.33 1.92
CA ARG A 761 26.82 11.41 2.39
C ARG A 761 26.29 10.02 2.66
N LEU A 762 26.80 9.02 1.94
CA LEU A 762 26.53 7.62 2.22
C LEU A 762 27.26 7.22 3.51
N THR A 763 26.55 6.57 4.42
CA THR A 763 27.11 6.04 5.67
C THR A 763 27.40 4.54 5.51
N ARG A 764 27.95 3.91 6.57
CA ARG A 764 28.01 2.45 6.71
C ARG A 764 26.98 1.94 7.71
N LEU A 765 26.00 2.76 8.08
CA LEU A 765 24.99 2.45 9.06
C LEU A 765 23.74 1.88 8.40
N SER A 766 23.09 0.98 9.10
CA SER A 766 21.76 0.50 8.78
C SER A 766 20.69 1.55 9.11
N PRO A 767 19.64 1.75 8.30
CA PRO A 767 18.46 2.50 8.72
C PRO A 767 17.64 1.75 9.79
N MET A 768 17.89 0.45 10.00
CA MET A 768 17.23 -0.34 11.05
C MET A 768 17.62 0.20 12.42
N PRO A 769 16.66 0.43 13.34
CA PRO A 769 16.94 0.91 14.69
C PRO A 769 17.91 0.02 15.46
N ALA A 770 18.98 0.61 16.03
CA ALA A 770 19.95 -0.11 16.83
C ALA A 770 19.53 -0.24 18.32
N ASP A 771 18.39 0.29 18.69
CA ASP A 771 17.86 0.38 20.05
C ASP A 771 16.73 -0.63 20.35
N PHE A 772 16.52 -1.62 19.49
CA PHE A 772 15.50 -2.66 19.69
C PHE A 772 15.66 -3.42 21.02
N GLY A 773 16.87 -3.55 21.54
CA GLY A 773 17.12 -4.14 22.87
C GLY A 773 16.48 -3.35 24.03
N VAL A 774 16.11 -2.10 23.79
CA VAL A 774 15.40 -1.23 24.75
C VAL A 774 13.93 -1.01 24.32
N MET A 775 13.69 -0.96 23.01
CA MET A 775 12.36 -0.70 22.45
C MET A 775 11.41 -1.88 22.60
N ILE A 776 11.91 -3.11 22.47
CA ILE A 776 11.11 -4.33 22.52
C ILE A 776 11.33 -4.98 23.89
N ALA A 777 10.25 -5.25 24.61
CA ALA A 777 10.32 -5.97 25.89
C ALA A 777 10.90 -7.38 25.67
N ASP A 778 11.61 -7.91 26.66
CA ASP A 778 12.31 -9.19 26.57
C ASP A 778 11.42 -10.33 26.07
N ARG A 779 10.21 -10.45 26.61
CA ARG A 779 9.24 -11.46 26.20
C ARG A 779 8.83 -11.30 24.74
N ASP A 780 8.56 -10.08 24.31
CA ASP A 780 8.17 -9.77 22.93
C ASP A 780 9.33 -10.06 21.96
N LEU A 781 10.57 -9.78 22.38
CA LEU A 781 11.76 -10.10 21.59
C LEU A 781 11.91 -11.62 21.40
N TYR A 782 11.67 -12.40 22.45
CA TYR A 782 11.75 -13.87 22.35
C TYR A 782 10.61 -14.42 21.49
N ASP A 783 9.39 -13.90 21.61
CA ASP A 783 8.27 -14.25 20.75
C ASP A 783 8.59 -13.90 19.28
N LEU A 784 9.18 -12.73 18.99
CA LEU A 784 9.63 -12.33 17.66
C LEU A 784 10.68 -13.30 17.09
N VAL A 785 11.69 -13.66 17.88
CA VAL A 785 12.71 -14.64 17.45
C VAL A 785 12.06 -15.98 17.15
N ALA A 786 11.14 -16.46 18.00
CA ALA A 786 10.41 -17.70 17.77
C ALA A 786 9.59 -17.65 16.45
N PHE A 787 8.96 -16.51 16.12
CA PHE A 787 8.26 -16.32 14.86
C PHE A 787 9.21 -16.39 13.65
N LEU A 788 10.33 -15.68 13.68
CA LEU A 788 11.33 -15.69 12.60
C LEU A 788 11.93 -17.08 12.38
N LEU A 789 12.16 -17.85 13.46
CA LEU A 789 12.62 -19.24 13.38
C LEU A 789 11.54 -20.19 12.83
N ALA A 790 10.27 -19.99 13.18
CA ALA A 790 9.14 -20.79 12.69
C ALA A 790 8.86 -20.55 11.20
N ALA A 791 8.88 -19.31 10.76
CA ALA A 791 8.68 -18.94 9.36
C ALA A 791 9.73 -19.56 8.42
N ALA A 792 10.90 -19.92 8.94
CA ALA A 792 11.92 -20.67 8.20
C ALA A 792 11.57 -22.15 8.00
N ARG A 793 10.76 -22.74 8.89
CA ARG A 793 10.31 -24.15 8.80
C ARG A 793 9.13 -24.33 7.87
N ASP A 794 8.29 -23.29 7.74
CA ASP A 794 7.10 -23.27 6.87
C ASP A 794 7.44 -22.88 5.42
N ALA A 795 8.66 -22.46 5.14
CA ALA A 795 9.13 -22.31 3.77
C ALA A 795 9.10 -23.70 3.11
N PRO A 796 8.42 -23.87 1.94
CA PRO A 796 8.30 -25.18 1.32
C PRO A 796 9.70 -25.75 1.11
N GLN A 797 10.01 -26.84 1.82
CA GLN A 797 11.22 -27.60 1.58
C GLN A 797 11.23 -28.02 0.12
N ALA A 798 12.13 -27.42 -0.64
CA ALA A 798 12.42 -27.92 -1.97
C ALA A 798 12.85 -29.38 -1.79
N SER A 799 11.93 -30.30 -2.10
CA SER A 799 12.23 -31.73 -2.16
C SER A 799 13.51 -31.94 -2.94
N LYS A 800 14.45 -32.61 -2.32
CA LYS A 800 15.74 -33.01 -2.92
C LYS A 800 15.58 -33.76 -4.22
#